data_265916efedba91b8625d27421647a4a9
#
_entry.id   265916efedba91b8625d27421647a4a9
#
_cell.length_a   1.000
_cell.length_b   1.000
_cell.length_c   1.000
_cell.angle_alpha   90.00
_cell.angle_beta   90.00
_cell.angle_gamma   90.00
#
_symmetry.space_group_name_H-M   'P 1'
#
loop_
_entity.id
_entity.type
_entity.pdbx_description
1 polymer ?
#
loop_
_entity_poly.entity_id
_entity_poly.type
_entity_poly.pdbx_seq_one_letter_code
_entity_poly.pdbx_strand_id
1 'polypeptide(L)'
;VARPIVLSNGELHVGLNKFGLVHDFYYPYVGFENHAGGANLRHKVGVYVDGAVSWLDEDPKWSFRFEYPHTALIGHTRAKHEDLNIILEFDDCVDSDMSVFIRNVHVVNLSDESREIKLFMHQAFAISESGSNTDTAQYLPDSDALLHYRGRRAFVISGDHNGDPFDQFSIGLFGIEGHEGSYKDAEDGELSGNSVEHGRVDSILRFTLNVPAQSSERVHYWVSAGMSTREALYIHKQLQDDGIHERIHATAAWWHSWLAPALKQLDAVPVAYRELFLHSLMIMKSQMDKRGAVIASTDSTMLNYSRDAYAYSWPRDGGFALWPLIRLGYTDEPYRFFEFCHRGMHPSGYLMHKYRADGALGSSWHPYLHGETVAPPIQEDETAIVVFMFSQYYAMHPDAGLLKDFYSSMIVPMAEFLAEFVDSESGLPKPSYDLWEQDFMTTTYSTSVTYAGLLAAADLAVIAGDHAHEVKWRTAAEDIQQAARTHLFNTERGVFYKGARWENGQPVLDTTLDNSSIFGAFLFGLFAPDSDEMTRSIATMTEQFAVSNTQPGLPRYENDDYRRSDDSITGNYWPIISLWHAQYKLEHGDVEGATAVLDFVKDHALTTGMISEQINPLDNEAIAPAPLTWSHAEFVSTILDMIERK
;
A
#
# COMPACT_ATOMS: atom_id res chain seq x y z
N VAL A 1 11.45 -3.82 8.24
CA VAL A 1 10.52 -3.78 9.38
C VAL A 1 9.26 -3.06 8.92
N ALA A 2 8.13 -3.77 8.94
CA ALA A 2 6.82 -3.30 8.52
C ALA A 2 6.36 -2.04 9.29
N ARG A 3 5.40 -1.31 8.73
CA ARG A 3 4.68 -0.25 9.44
C ARG A 3 3.52 -0.88 10.21
N PRO A 4 3.54 -0.94 11.55
CA PRO A 4 2.43 -1.49 12.32
C PRO A 4 1.15 -0.66 12.21
N ILE A 5 1.25 0.65 11.99
CA ILE A 5 0.11 1.55 11.81
C ILE A 5 0.34 2.45 10.60
N VAL A 6 -0.67 2.57 9.75
CA VAL A 6 -0.79 3.56 8.69
C VAL A 6 -2.09 4.35 8.85
N LEU A 7 -2.07 5.63 8.53
CA LEU A 7 -3.18 6.57 8.70
C LEU A 7 -3.27 7.43 7.44
N SER A 8 -4.47 7.68 6.91
CA SER A 8 -4.59 8.45 5.67
C SER A 8 -6.01 9.00 5.46
N ASN A 9 -6.10 10.12 4.76
CA ASN A 9 -7.35 10.65 4.22
C ASN A 9 -7.33 10.77 2.68
N GLY A 10 -6.33 10.14 2.02
CA GLY A 10 -6.14 10.22 0.57
C GLY A 10 -5.34 11.44 0.10
N GLU A 11 -4.86 12.30 1.01
CA GLU A 11 -3.99 13.45 0.71
C GLU A 11 -2.79 13.51 1.64
N LEU A 12 -3.03 13.41 2.94
CA LEU A 12 -2.02 13.20 3.97
C LEU A 12 -2.00 11.73 4.35
N HIS A 13 -0.79 11.14 4.37
CA HIS A 13 -0.58 9.77 4.81
C HIS A 13 0.58 9.70 5.80
N VAL A 14 0.36 9.03 6.92
CA VAL A 14 1.34 8.87 8.00
C VAL A 14 1.55 7.38 8.30
N GLY A 15 2.82 6.96 8.31
CA GLY A 15 3.22 5.63 8.73
C GLY A 15 3.99 5.67 10.05
N LEU A 16 3.60 4.83 11.01
CA LEU A 16 4.30 4.70 12.29
C LEU A 16 5.21 3.48 12.27
N ASN A 17 6.38 3.60 12.91
CA ASN A 17 7.33 2.51 13.05
C ASN A 17 7.05 1.64 14.29
N LYS A 18 7.90 0.64 14.52
CA LYS A 18 7.79 -0.30 15.65
C LYS A 18 7.87 0.33 17.06
N PHE A 19 8.16 1.62 17.15
CA PHE A 19 8.17 2.39 18.39
C PHE A 19 6.98 3.35 18.49
N GLY A 20 6.02 3.28 17.56
CA GLY A 20 4.91 4.21 17.49
C GLY A 20 5.30 5.63 17.06
N LEU A 21 6.47 5.81 16.45
CA LEU A 21 6.98 7.10 15.99
C LEU A 21 6.65 7.31 14.51
N VAL A 22 6.31 8.54 14.14
CA VAL A 22 6.15 8.94 12.73
C VAL A 22 7.45 8.68 11.98
N HIS A 23 7.36 7.92 10.91
CA HIS A 23 8.50 7.54 10.06
C HIS A 23 8.25 7.86 8.59
N ASP A 24 7.00 7.76 8.13
CA ASP A 24 6.55 8.20 6.82
C ASP A 24 5.51 9.31 6.99
N PHE A 25 5.68 10.39 6.23
CA PHE A 25 4.77 11.53 6.23
C PHE A 25 4.65 12.06 4.81
N TYR A 26 3.67 11.54 4.07
CA TYR A 26 3.43 11.90 2.67
C TYR A 26 2.37 13.00 2.57
N TYR A 27 2.72 14.07 1.84
CA TYR A 27 1.83 15.19 1.55
C TYR A 27 2.34 15.94 0.29
N PRO A 28 1.51 16.38 -0.65
CA PRO A 28 0.04 16.35 -0.69
C PRO A 28 -0.54 15.12 -1.42
N TYR A 29 0.25 14.09 -1.65
CA TYR A 29 -0.16 12.86 -2.32
C TYR A 29 0.18 11.65 -1.47
N VAL A 30 -0.69 10.65 -1.45
CA VAL A 30 -0.37 9.37 -0.85
C VAL A 30 0.77 8.72 -1.65
N GLY A 31 1.89 8.43 -0.99
CA GLY A 31 3.03 7.79 -1.60
C GLY A 31 3.97 8.71 -2.40
N PHE A 32 3.75 10.02 -2.38
CA PHE A 32 4.65 10.96 -3.04
C PHE A 32 4.93 12.20 -2.19
N GLU A 33 6.20 12.62 -2.18
CA GLU A 33 6.81 13.57 -1.25
C GLU A 33 6.71 13.08 0.20
N ASN A 34 7.61 12.15 0.58
CA ASN A 34 7.77 11.71 1.97
C ASN A 34 8.63 12.69 2.75
N HIS A 35 8.02 13.53 3.56
CA HIS A 35 8.71 14.59 4.33
C HIS A 35 9.40 14.09 5.60
N ALA A 36 9.19 12.82 6.00
CA ALA A 36 9.90 12.16 7.09
C ALA A 36 10.77 11.00 6.60
N GLY A 37 10.80 10.77 5.28
CA GLY A 37 11.51 9.65 4.66
C GLY A 37 13.01 9.72 4.88
N GLY A 38 13.58 8.58 5.28
CA GLY A 38 14.99 8.40 5.47
C GLY A 38 15.34 7.82 6.86
N ALA A 39 16.43 7.03 6.90
CA ALA A 39 16.79 6.21 8.07
C ALA A 39 16.96 6.99 9.39
N ASN A 40 17.19 8.30 9.33
CA ASN A 40 17.53 9.12 10.48
C ASN A 40 16.52 10.22 10.81
N LEU A 41 15.45 10.35 10.04
CA LEU A 41 14.40 11.33 10.30
C LEU A 41 13.26 10.66 11.07
N ARG A 42 13.30 10.72 12.38
CA ARG A 42 12.28 10.17 13.27
C ARG A 42 11.69 11.29 14.10
N HIS A 43 10.38 11.26 14.26
CA HIS A 43 9.69 12.12 15.20
C HIS A 43 9.76 11.44 16.58
N LYS A 44 10.75 11.80 17.39
CA LYS A 44 10.96 11.17 18.69
C LYS A 44 9.89 11.57 19.71
N VAL A 45 9.58 10.65 20.60
CA VAL A 45 8.74 10.88 21.78
C VAL A 45 9.49 10.38 23.00
N GLY A 46 9.48 11.13 24.07
CA GLY A 46 10.13 10.76 25.32
C GLY A 46 9.49 11.41 26.53
N VAL A 47 9.86 10.91 27.68
CA VAL A 47 9.43 11.46 28.98
C VAL A 47 10.65 11.77 29.84
N TYR A 48 10.58 12.87 30.58
CA TYR A 48 11.51 13.16 31.66
C TYR A 48 10.78 13.00 32.99
N VAL A 49 11.30 12.14 33.83
CA VAL A 49 10.76 11.83 35.14
C VAL A 49 11.89 11.36 36.06
N ASP A 50 11.80 11.65 37.33
CA ASP A 50 12.79 11.24 38.36
C ASP A 50 14.25 11.63 38.01
N GLY A 51 14.42 12.75 37.29
CA GLY A 51 15.73 13.32 36.97
C GLY A 51 16.41 12.78 35.71
N ALA A 52 15.72 12.03 34.86
CA ALA A 52 16.27 11.49 33.63
C ALA A 52 15.25 11.47 32.48
N VAL A 53 15.72 11.63 31.25
CA VAL A 53 14.90 11.46 30.03
C VAL A 53 14.98 10.02 29.55
N SER A 54 13.84 9.48 29.11
CA SER A 54 13.73 8.17 28.45
C SER A 54 13.01 8.35 27.12
N TRP A 55 13.69 8.02 26.00
CA TRP A 55 13.17 8.06 24.64
C TRP A 55 12.62 6.71 24.23
N LEU A 56 11.46 6.69 23.55
CA LEU A 56 10.81 5.45 23.12
C LEU A 56 11.65 4.57 22.19
N ASP A 57 12.52 5.16 21.39
CA ASP A 57 13.36 4.45 20.41
C ASP A 57 14.80 4.16 20.88
N GLU A 58 15.20 4.68 22.03
CA GLU A 58 16.57 4.53 22.56
C GLU A 58 16.61 3.65 23.82
N ASP A 59 15.57 3.71 24.64
CA ASP A 59 15.52 2.92 25.88
C ASP A 59 14.87 1.55 25.62
N PRO A 60 15.62 0.44 25.72
CA PRO A 60 15.10 -0.89 25.42
C PRO A 60 14.07 -1.43 26.43
N LYS A 61 13.83 -0.70 27.51
CA LYS A 61 12.84 -1.07 28.55
C LYS A 61 11.40 -0.73 28.19
N TRP A 62 11.21 0.01 27.08
CA TRP A 62 9.87 0.22 26.53
C TRP A 62 9.38 -1.03 25.78
N SER A 63 8.15 -1.43 26.07
CA SER A 63 7.43 -2.47 25.33
C SER A 63 6.21 -1.87 24.62
N PHE A 64 5.89 -2.40 23.43
CA PHE A 64 4.88 -1.79 22.56
C PHE A 64 3.80 -2.79 22.17
N ARG A 65 2.55 -2.28 22.07
CA ARG A 65 1.41 -2.96 21.45
C ARG A 65 0.74 -2.01 20.48
N PHE A 66 0.26 -2.56 19.37
CA PHE A 66 -0.38 -1.80 18.29
C PHE A 66 -1.69 -2.49 17.93
N GLU A 67 -2.74 -1.70 17.72
CA GLU A 67 -4.05 -2.20 17.26
C GLU A 67 -4.86 -1.10 16.57
N TYR A 68 -5.90 -1.50 15.86
CA TYR A 68 -6.99 -0.63 15.42
C TYR A 68 -8.25 -1.02 16.19
N PRO A 69 -8.58 -0.37 17.31
CA PRO A 69 -9.60 -0.82 18.23
C PRO A 69 -11.04 -0.65 17.72
N HIS A 70 -11.21 0.07 16.61
CA HIS A 70 -12.51 0.43 16.06
C HIS A 70 -12.59 0.12 14.56
N THR A 71 -13.81 0.19 14.00
CA THR A 71 -14.04 0.20 12.54
C THR A 71 -13.67 1.55 11.94
N ALA A 72 -12.46 2.01 12.24
CA ALA A 72 -11.90 3.27 11.80
C ALA A 72 -10.38 3.16 11.73
N LEU A 73 -9.76 3.87 10.81
CA LEU A 73 -8.30 3.96 10.71
C LEU A 73 -7.78 4.95 11.77
N ILE A 74 -7.98 4.60 13.02
CA ILE A 74 -7.46 5.27 14.22
C ILE A 74 -6.55 4.26 14.91
N GLY A 75 -5.25 4.52 14.87
CA GLY A 75 -4.25 3.62 15.41
C GLY A 75 -4.09 3.80 16.91
N HIS A 76 -4.17 2.72 17.67
CA HIS A 76 -3.87 2.71 19.10
C HIS A 76 -2.48 2.11 19.32
N THR A 77 -1.61 2.87 19.99
CA THR A 77 -0.29 2.41 20.42
C THR A 77 -0.20 2.49 21.94
N ARG A 78 0.17 1.41 22.57
CA ARG A 78 0.47 1.37 24.02
C ARG A 78 1.95 1.10 24.22
N ALA A 79 2.67 2.10 24.76
CA ALA A 79 4.06 2.00 25.17
C ALA A 79 4.14 1.93 26.70
N LYS A 80 4.72 0.85 27.26
CA LYS A 80 4.87 0.66 28.70
C LYS A 80 6.33 0.55 29.08
N HIS A 81 6.73 1.31 30.10
CA HIS A 81 8.05 1.24 30.71
C HIS A 81 7.91 0.68 32.14
N GLU A 82 8.46 -0.51 32.39
CA GLU A 82 8.28 -1.22 33.67
C GLU A 82 8.94 -0.48 34.84
N ASP A 83 10.18 -0.08 34.70
CA ASP A 83 10.95 0.54 35.80
C ASP A 83 10.44 1.93 36.16
N LEU A 84 10.03 2.72 35.17
CA LEU A 84 9.47 4.06 35.41
C LEU A 84 8.01 4.00 35.89
N ASN A 85 7.35 2.87 35.81
CA ASN A 85 5.91 2.72 36.08
C ASN A 85 5.07 3.75 35.31
N ILE A 86 5.35 3.89 34.01
CA ILE A 86 4.67 4.80 33.09
C ILE A 86 4.10 4.00 31.92
N ILE A 87 2.90 4.40 31.48
CA ILE A 87 2.35 4.00 30.20
C ILE A 87 2.07 5.27 29.38
N LEU A 88 2.43 5.25 28.11
CA LEU A 88 1.95 6.20 27.12
C LEU A 88 0.98 5.48 26.19
N GLU A 89 -0.26 5.95 26.14
CA GLU A 89 -1.26 5.45 25.20
C GLU A 89 -1.54 6.53 24.17
N PHE A 90 -1.43 6.16 22.89
CA PHE A 90 -1.61 7.08 21.76
C PHE A 90 -2.83 6.62 20.96
N ASP A 91 -3.77 7.53 20.70
CA ASP A 91 -4.79 7.38 19.70
C ASP A 91 -4.47 8.33 18.55
N ASP A 92 -4.05 7.76 17.43
CA ASP A 92 -3.51 8.49 16.29
C ASP A 92 -4.47 8.43 15.11
N CYS A 93 -4.72 9.56 14.46
CA CYS A 93 -5.47 9.59 13.20
C CYS A 93 -4.94 10.69 12.26
N VAL A 94 -5.27 10.54 10.97
CA VAL A 94 -5.31 11.63 10.01
C VAL A 94 -6.77 12.02 9.87
N ASP A 95 -7.08 13.30 10.07
CA ASP A 95 -8.45 13.81 9.98
C ASP A 95 -9.07 13.52 8.62
N SER A 96 -10.35 13.14 8.59
CA SER A 96 -11.04 12.73 7.36
C SER A 96 -11.17 13.83 6.30
N ASP A 97 -11.21 15.09 6.72
CA ASP A 97 -11.48 16.24 5.84
C ASP A 97 -10.30 17.19 5.71
N MET A 98 -9.49 17.31 6.77
CA MET A 98 -8.36 18.22 6.84
C MET A 98 -7.03 17.48 6.78
N SER A 99 -6.04 18.08 6.12
CA SER A 99 -4.67 17.53 6.10
C SER A 99 -3.97 17.80 7.43
N VAL A 100 -4.41 17.10 8.48
CA VAL A 100 -3.83 17.16 9.82
C VAL A 100 -3.67 15.77 10.43
N PHE A 101 -2.48 15.49 10.94
CA PHE A 101 -2.20 14.35 11.80
C PHE A 101 -2.48 14.75 13.24
N ILE A 102 -3.30 13.98 13.94
CA ILE A 102 -3.70 14.20 15.34
C ILE A 102 -3.22 13.02 16.16
N ARG A 103 -2.59 13.32 17.28
CA ARG A 103 -2.14 12.36 18.30
C ARG A 103 -2.73 12.73 19.66
N ASN A 104 -3.63 11.91 20.17
CA ASN A 104 -4.15 12.04 21.52
C ASN A 104 -3.32 11.14 22.45
N VAL A 105 -2.65 11.72 23.44
CA VAL A 105 -1.71 11.01 24.32
C VAL A 105 -2.26 10.96 25.73
N HIS A 106 -2.41 9.76 26.31
CA HIS A 106 -2.63 9.57 27.72
C HIS A 106 -1.32 9.18 28.40
N VAL A 107 -0.86 10.03 29.31
CA VAL A 107 0.31 9.77 30.14
C VAL A 107 -0.18 9.19 31.45
N VAL A 108 0.04 7.89 31.65
CA VAL A 108 -0.45 7.15 32.82
C VAL A 108 0.67 6.95 33.83
N ASN A 109 0.42 7.38 35.05
CA ASN A 109 1.31 7.16 36.20
C ASN A 109 0.82 5.93 36.99
N LEU A 110 1.60 4.86 36.97
CA LEU A 110 1.30 3.61 37.70
C LEU A 110 1.93 3.58 39.11
N SER A 111 2.61 4.64 39.56
CA SER A 111 3.17 4.70 40.90
C SER A 111 2.10 5.10 41.94
N ASP A 112 2.40 4.85 43.21
CA ASP A 112 1.53 5.21 44.34
C ASP A 112 1.69 6.68 44.77
N GLU A 113 2.53 7.45 44.08
CA GLU A 113 2.79 8.87 44.35
C GLU A 113 2.43 9.73 43.15
N SER A 114 2.01 10.98 43.39
CA SER A 114 1.87 11.99 42.36
C SER A 114 3.24 12.40 41.83
N ARG A 115 3.42 12.48 40.51
CA ARG A 115 4.71 12.83 39.91
C ARG A 115 4.55 13.92 38.84
N GLU A 116 5.56 14.77 38.76
CA GLU A 116 5.76 15.61 37.60
C GLU A 116 6.37 14.77 36.49
N ILE A 117 5.71 14.73 35.35
CA ILE A 117 6.18 14.04 34.13
C ILE A 117 6.21 15.07 33.00
N LYS A 118 7.37 15.26 32.37
CA LYS A 118 7.50 16.13 31.20
C LYS A 118 7.47 15.27 29.94
N LEU A 119 6.46 15.48 29.09
CA LEU A 119 6.32 14.81 27.80
C LEU A 119 6.99 15.65 26.72
N PHE A 120 7.87 15.02 25.95
CA PHE A 120 8.56 15.66 24.81
C PHE A 120 8.06 15.09 23.49
N MET A 121 7.74 15.98 22.55
CA MET A 121 7.35 15.67 21.19
C MET A 121 8.33 16.34 20.22
N HIS A 122 9.14 15.56 19.52
CA HIS A 122 10.17 16.04 18.61
C HIS A 122 9.79 15.78 17.16
N GLN A 123 10.12 16.70 16.25
CA GLN A 123 9.83 16.63 14.82
C GLN A 123 11.09 16.94 14.00
N ALA A 124 11.37 16.10 13.00
CA ALA A 124 12.42 16.32 12.02
C ALA A 124 11.87 16.02 10.61
N PHE A 125 11.82 17.04 9.77
CA PHE A 125 11.37 16.92 8.38
C PHE A 125 12.53 17.10 7.40
N ALA A 126 12.45 16.42 6.25
CA ALA A 126 13.18 16.73 5.04
C ALA A 126 12.15 17.12 3.98
N ILE A 127 11.80 18.38 3.90
CA ILE A 127 10.66 18.84 3.11
C ILE A 127 10.91 18.58 1.63
N SER A 128 9.90 17.98 0.96
CA SER A 128 9.95 17.54 -0.44
C SER A 128 11.08 16.54 -0.74
N GLU A 129 11.44 15.70 0.23
CA GLU A 129 12.51 14.68 0.09
C GLU A 129 13.88 15.31 -0.29
N SER A 130 14.07 16.56 0.02
CA SER A 130 15.21 17.31 -0.46
C SER A 130 16.43 17.16 0.44
N GLY A 131 17.56 16.79 -0.16
CA GLY A 131 18.87 16.86 0.48
C GLY A 131 19.51 18.26 0.46
N SER A 132 18.78 19.32 0.09
CA SER A 132 19.35 20.66 -0.13
C SER A 132 19.61 21.44 1.17
N ASN A 133 19.14 20.97 2.32
CA ASN A 133 19.30 21.62 3.62
C ASN A 133 18.91 23.12 3.60
N THR A 134 17.75 23.42 3.00
CA THR A 134 17.23 24.79 2.88
C THR A 134 15.85 24.96 3.52
N ASP A 135 15.51 24.08 4.43
CA ASP A 135 14.28 24.17 5.20
C ASP A 135 14.42 25.25 6.29
N THR A 136 13.30 25.77 6.74
CA THR A 136 13.25 26.73 7.86
C THR A 136 12.26 26.24 8.90
N ALA A 137 12.65 26.32 10.17
CA ALA A 137 11.72 26.14 11.29
C ALA A 137 11.72 27.40 12.16
N GLN A 138 10.54 27.81 12.63
CA GLN A 138 10.40 28.99 13.49
C GLN A 138 9.18 28.88 14.42
N TYR A 139 9.28 29.53 15.58
CA TYR A 139 8.16 29.68 16.51
C TYR A 139 7.25 30.84 16.09
N LEU A 140 5.96 30.62 16.16
CA LEU A 140 4.91 31.58 15.86
C LEU A 140 4.14 31.93 17.15
N PRO A 141 4.48 33.02 17.84
CA PRO A 141 3.90 33.37 19.15
C PRO A 141 2.40 33.66 19.08
N ASP A 142 1.89 34.21 17.96
CA ASP A 142 0.48 34.54 17.81
C ASP A 142 -0.41 33.28 17.62
N SER A 143 0.20 32.12 17.41
CA SER A 143 -0.48 30.86 17.13
C SER A 143 -0.11 29.75 18.11
N ASP A 144 0.78 30.02 19.05
CA ASP A 144 1.38 29.01 19.95
C ASP A 144 1.77 27.74 19.18
N ALA A 145 2.57 27.93 18.11
CA ALA A 145 2.89 26.84 17.17
C ALA A 145 4.33 26.95 16.66
N LEU A 146 4.88 25.81 16.23
CA LEU A 146 6.09 25.73 15.43
C LEU A 146 5.72 25.57 13.97
N LEU A 147 6.42 26.28 13.09
CA LEU A 147 6.26 26.18 11.64
C LEU A 147 7.53 25.61 11.02
N HIS A 148 7.41 24.51 10.29
CA HIS A 148 8.43 24.03 9.37
C HIS A 148 7.98 24.29 7.94
N TYR A 149 8.83 24.91 7.11
CA TYR A 149 8.43 25.18 5.72
C TYR A 149 9.60 25.17 4.75
N ARG A 150 9.26 24.90 3.51
CA ARG A 150 10.10 25.08 2.34
C ARG A 150 9.22 25.19 1.07
N GLY A 151 9.39 26.28 0.32
CA GLY A 151 8.62 26.48 -0.91
C GLY A 151 7.11 26.36 -0.68
N ARG A 152 6.47 25.46 -1.38
CA ARG A 152 5.03 25.21 -1.28
C ARG A 152 4.68 24.04 -0.34
N ARG A 153 5.44 23.88 0.74
CA ARG A 153 5.14 22.91 1.80
C ARG A 153 5.33 23.59 3.14
N ALA A 154 4.32 23.55 3.96
CA ALA A 154 4.34 24.12 5.30
C ALA A 154 3.65 23.17 6.28
N PHE A 155 4.29 22.95 7.42
CA PHE A 155 3.78 22.12 8.51
C PHE A 155 3.72 22.97 9.78
N VAL A 156 2.53 23.07 10.36
CA VAL A 156 2.29 23.76 11.64
C VAL A 156 2.10 22.71 12.71
N ILE A 157 2.96 22.75 13.71
CA ILE A 157 3.01 21.81 14.82
C ILE A 157 2.58 22.52 16.09
N SER A 158 1.64 21.94 16.82
CA SER A 158 1.21 22.45 18.12
C SER A 158 0.62 21.32 18.98
N GLY A 159 0.13 21.68 20.13
CA GLY A 159 -0.57 20.78 21.03
C GLY A 159 -1.07 21.53 22.25
N ASP A 160 -1.92 20.87 23.02
CA ASP A 160 -2.45 21.40 24.26
C ASP A 160 -2.54 20.35 25.38
N HIS A 161 -2.50 20.84 26.62
CA HIS A 161 -2.87 20.12 27.81
C HIS A 161 -3.95 20.91 28.54
N ASN A 162 -5.16 20.36 28.61
CA ASN A 162 -6.34 21.02 29.22
C ASN A 162 -6.66 22.41 28.65
N GLY A 163 -6.35 22.64 27.37
CA GLY A 163 -6.55 23.90 26.66
C GLY A 163 -5.40 24.91 26.78
N ASP A 164 -4.37 24.61 27.58
CA ASP A 164 -3.13 25.38 27.62
C ASP A 164 -2.13 24.83 26.60
N PRO A 165 -1.43 25.68 25.83
CA PRO A 165 -0.42 25.25 24.86
C PRO A 165 0.79 24.59 25.53
N PHE A 166 1.69 24.03 24.72
CA PHE A 166 2.99 23.55 25.23
C PHE A 166 3.73 24.63 26.05
N ASP A 167 4.43 24.23 27.08
CA ASP A 167 5.06 25.18 28.02
C ASP A 167 6.48 25.57 27.63
N GLN A 168 7.20 24.74 26.88
CA GLN A 168 8.53 25.06 26.34
C GLN A 168 8.68 24.45 24.93
N PHE A 169 9.65 25.03 24.21
CA PHE A 169 10.05 24.55 22.88
C PHE A 169 11.54 24.83 22.63
N SER A 170 12.09 24.17 21.62
CA SER A 170 13.37 24.53 21.02
C SER A 170 13.42 24.13 19.56
N ILE A 171 14.14 24.87 18.75
CA ILE A 171 14.40 24.63 17.34
C ILE A 171 15.90 24.48 17.14
N GLY A 172 16.33 23.49 16.37
CA GLY A 172 17.75 23.21 16.19
C GLY A 172 18.12 22.67 14.82
N LEU A 173 19.38 22.28 14.72
CA LEU A 173 19.93 21.56 13.57
C LEU A 173 19.97 20.05 13.86
N PHE A 174 19.64 19.25 12.87
CA PHE A 174 19.51 17.79 12.99
C PHE A 174 20.54 17.06 12.13
N GLY A 175 21.52 16.42 12.76
CA GLY A 175 22.50 15.56 12.12
C GLY A 175 23.45 16.25 11.16
N ILE A 176 23.74 17.55 11.38
CA ILE A 176 24.74 18.34 10.61
C ILE A 176 25.55 19.22 11.53
N GLU A 177 26.73 19.61 11.08
CA GLU A 177 27.64 20.56 11.79
C GLU A 177 27.95 20.15 13.23
N GLY A 178 27.93 18.85 13.52
CA GLY A 178 28.16 18.32 14.88
C GLY A 178 26.95 18.35 15.80
N HIS A 179 25.80 18.84 15.33
CA HIS A 179 24.54 18.81 16.07
C HIS A 179 23.79 17.51 15.83
N GLU A 180 23.35 16.83 16.89
CA GLU A 180 22.57 15.61 16.80
C GLU A 180 21.07 15.92 16.57
N GLY A 181 20.58 16.99 17.18
CA GLY A 181 19.20 17.45 17.09
C GLY A 181 18.74 18.17 18.36
N SER A 182 17.64 18.94 18.24
CA SER A 182 17.04 19.69 19.36
C SER A 182 16.53 18.78 20.49
N TYR A 183 16.31 17.49 20.23
CA TYR A 183 15.92 16.53 21.27
C TYR A 183 16.98 16.35 22.35
N LYS A 184 18.23 16.66 22.07
CA LYS A 184 19.34 16.67 23.08
C LYS A 184 19.16 17.74 24.12
N ASP A 185 18.47 18.82 23.80
CA ASP A 185 18.17 19.90 24.75
C ASP A 185 17.31 19.39 25.94
N ALA A 186 16.54 18.34 25.74
CA ALA A 186 15.69 17.76 26.77
C ALA A 186 16.41 16.91 27.84
N GLU A 187 17.73 16.73 27.78
CA GLU A 187 18.48 15.85 28.69
C GLU A 187 18.37 16.24 30.16
N ASP A 188 18.24 17.53 30.46
CA ASP A 188 18.03 18.06 31.82
C ASP A 188 16.55 18.35 32.15
N GLY A 189 15.64 18.04 31.21
CA GLY A 189 14.20 18.27 31.33
C GLY A 189 13.77 19.70 30.96
N GLU A 190 14.65 20.57 30.49
CA GLU A 190 14.35 21.94 30.08
C GLU A 190 14.68 22.13 28.59
N LEU A 191 14.01 23.10 27.96
CA LEU A 191 14.27 23.47 26.55
C LEU A 191 14.72 24.93 26.46
N SER A 192 15.73 25.20 25.63
CA SER A 192 16.40 26.48 25.55
C SER A 192 15.60 27.62 24.92
N GLY A 193 14.48 27.32 24.24
CA GLY A 193 13.63 28.33 23.63
C GLY A 193 14.20 28.97 22.37
N ASN A 194 15.15 28.31 21.68
CA ASN A 194 15.60 28.80 20.39
C ASN A 194 14.42 28.85 19.41
N SER A 195 14.20 30.04 18.80
CA SER A 195 12.93 30.35 18.11
C SER A 195 13.01 30.27 16.60
N VAL A 196 14.18 30.06 16.01
CA VAL A 196 14.35 29.96 14.56
C VAL A 196 15.65 29.27 14.19
N GLU A 197 15.60 28.44 13.13
CA GLU A 197 16.76 27.86 12.50
C GLU A 197 16.50 27.59 11.02
N HIS A 198 17.54 27.49 10.22
CA HIS A 198 17.44 27.13 8.81
C HIS A 198 18.51 26.10 8.42
N GLY A 199 18.22 25.29 7.42
CA GLY A 199 19.11 24.23 6.96
C GLY A 199 18.44 22.87 7.10
N ARG A 200 19.11 21.92 7.72
CA ARG A 200 18.52 20.66 8.16
C ARG A 200 18.02 20.83 9.59
N VAL A 201 16.77 21.24 9.69
CA VAL A 201 16.18 21.69 10.95
C VAL A 201 15.31 20.63 11.61
N ASP A 202 15.22 20.69 12.93
CA ASP A 202 14.27 19.96 13.75
C ASP A 202 13.66 20.89 14.81
N SER A 203 12.70 20.39 15.55
CA SER A 203 12.08 21.09 16.66
C SER A 203 11.54 20.14 17.72
N ILE A 204 11.33 20.65 18.91
CA ILE A 204 10.80 19.89 20.05
C ILE A 204 9.85 20.75 20.87
N LEU A 205 8.76 20.13 21.34
CA LEU A 205 7.78 20.68 22.28
C LEU A 205 7.86 19.94 23.62
N ARG A 206 7.56 20.64 24.71
CA ARG A 206 7.39 20.06 26.05
C ARG A 206 6.01 20.35 26.61
N PHE A 207 5.46 19.37 27.33
CA PHE A 207 4.28 19.49 28.19
C PHE A 207 4.64 19.01 29.58
N THR A 208 4.55 19.89 30.58
CA THR A 208 4.77 19.54 31.99
C THR A 208 3.46 19.14 32.64
N LEU A 209 3.37 17.90 33.12
CA LEU A 209 2.17 17.28 33.65
C LEU A 209 2.37 16.91 35.12
N ASN A 210 1.40 17.28 35.95
CA ASN A 210 1.32 16.79 37.33
C ASN A 210 0.33 15.63 37.39
N VAL A 211 0.84 14.40 37.26
CA VAL A 211 0.02 13.21 37.15
C VAL A 211 -0.18 12.57 38.52
N PRO A 212 -1.42 12.55 39.08
CA PRO A 212 -1.69 11.93 40.37
C PRO A 212 -1.31 10.45 40.39
N ALA A 213 -1.17 9.90 41.62
CA ALA A 213 -0.95 8.48 41.80
C ALA A 213 -2.05 7.66 41.15
N GLN A 214 -1.70 6.57 40.44
CA GLN A 214 -2.62 5.64 39.77
C GLN A 214 -3.66 6.34 38.86
N SER A 215 -3.22 7.43 38.18
CA SER A 215 -4.06 8.27 37.33
C SER A 215 -3.37 8.61 36.00
N SER A 216 -4.05 9.38 35.17
CA SER A 216 -3.52 9.81 33.88
C SER A 216 -3.86 11.27 33.58
N GLU A 217 -3.01 11.89 32.76
CA GLU A 217 -3.25 13.19 32.16
C GLU A 217 -3.25 13.06 30.64
N ARG A 218 -3.95 13.98 29.94
CA ARG A 218 -4.13 13.93 28.49
C ARG A 218 -3.44 15.10 27.83
N VAL A 219 -2.71 14.80 26.75
CA VAL A 219 -2.11 15.80 25.85
C VAL A 219 -2.62 15.56 24.44
N HIS A 220 -3.02 16.63 23.74
CA HIS A 220 -3.25 16.61 22.32
C HIS A 220 -2.04 17.19 21.59
N TYR A 221 -1.62 16.52 20.54
CA TYR A 221 -0.56 16.96 19.65
C TYR A 221 -1.04 16.83 18.20
N TRP A 222 -0.65 17.78 17.33
CA TRP A 222 -1.01 17.71 15.93
C TRP A 222 0.02 18.35 15.02
N VAL A 223 -0.02 17.92 13.74
CA VAL A 223 0.74 18.48 12.63
C VAL A 223 -0.23 18.80 11.50
N SER A 224 -0.45 20.07 11.22
CA SER A 224 -1.26 20.53 10.09
C SER A 224 -0.38 20.74 8.87
N ALA A 225 -0.77 20.21 7.71
CA ALA A 225 -0.03 20.31 6.47
C ALA A 225 -0.75 21.22 5.46
N GLY A 226 -0.01 22.08 4.76
CA GLY A 226 -0.56 22.98 3.76
C GLY A 226 0.41 23.27 2.62
N MET A 227 -0.14 23.67 1.47
CA MET A 227 0.61 24.14 0.30
C MET A 227 1.17 25.55 0.49
N SER A 228 0.86 26.17 1.63
CA SER A 228 1.37 27.46 2.06
C SER A 228 1.26 27.58 3.58
N THR A 229 2.05 28.46 4.18
CA THR A 229 1.95 28.80 5.60
C THR A 229 0.53 29.25 5.97
N ARG A 230 -0.11 30.05 5.11
CA ARG A 230 -1.48 30.51 5.33
C ARG A 230 -2.48 29.35 5.42
N GLU A 231 -2.36 28.36 4.55
CA GLU A 231 -3.23 27.18 4.53
C GLU A 231 -2.99 26.29 5.76
N ALA A 232 -1.74 26.00 6.09
CA ALA A 232 -1.40 25.20 7.27
C ALA A 232 -1.88 25.87 8.57
N LEU A 233 -1.74 27.19 8.70
CA LEU A 233 -2.26 27.96 9.84
C LEU A 233 -3.81 28.00 9.86
N TYR A 234 -4.45 28.08 8.70
CA TYR A 234 -5.91 28.00 8.62
C TYR A 234 -6.43 26.66 9.16
N ILE A 235 -5.81 25.56 8.72
CA ILE A 235 -6.16 24.20 9.20
C ILE A 235 -5.90 24.06 10.71
N HIS A 236 -4.76 24.56 11.19
CA HIS A 236 -4.43 24.58 12.62
C HIS A 236 -5.51 25.30 13.43
N LYS A 237 -5.89 26.51 13.00
CA LYS A 237 -6.94 27.26 13.68
C LYS A 237 -8.31 26.57 13.60
N GLN A 238 -8.68 26.04 12.45
CA GLN A 238 -9.94 25.33 12.27
C GLN A 238 -10.02 24.11 13.19
N LEU A 239 -8.93 23.33 13.33
CA LEU A 239 -8.86 22.21 14.25
C LEU A 239 -9.12 22.65 15.71
N GLN A 240 -8.54 23.78 16.13
CA GLN A 240 -8.78 24.32 17.48
C GLN A 240 -10.23 24.79 17.66
N ASP A 241 -10.79 25.49 16.65
CA ASP A 241 -12.15 26.03 16.69
C ASP A 241 -13.21 24.90 16.69
N ASP A 242 -13.00 23.82 15.93
CA ASP A 242 -13.89 22.66 15.85
C ASP A 242 -13.78 21.75 17.07
N GLY A 243 -12.62 21.75 17.75
CA GLY A 243 -12.31 20.88 18.85
C GLY A 243 -11.71 19.54 18.43
N ILE A 244 -10.56 19.19 19.02
CA ILE A 244 -9.77 18.01 18.63
C ILE A 244 -10.57 16.71 18.84
N HIS A 245 -11.27 16.61 19.95
CA HIS A 245 -12.11 15.43 20.27
C HIS A 245 -13.22 15.23 19.25
N GLU A 246 -13.89 16.33 18.85
CA GLU A 246 -14.96 16.31 17.85
C GLU A 246 -14.42 15.89 16.48
N ARG A 247 -13.21 16.32 16.11
CA ARG A 247 -12.57 15.92 14.86
C ARG A 247 -12.14 14.43 14.84
N ILE A 248 -11.66 13.89 15.95
CA ILE A 248 -11.38 12.45 16.07
C ILE A 248 -12.69 11.65 15.91
N HIS A 249 -13.78 12.07 16.56
CA HIS A 249 -15.09 11.43 16.42
C HIS A 249 -15.64 11.54 14.98
N ALA A 250 -15.50 12.69 14.34
CA ALA A 250 -15.91 12.87 12.95
C ALA A 250 -15.14 11.94 12.00
N THR A 251 -13.82 11.78 12.22
CA THR A 251 -12.98 10.85 11.47
C THR A 251 -13.43 9.39 11.68
N ALA A 252 -13.73 8.99 12.91
CA ALA A 252 -14.26 7.66 13.19
C ALA A 252 -15.60 7.41 12.48
N ALA A 253 -16.51 8.40 12.51
CA ALA A 253 -17.80 8.33 11.84
C ALA A 253 -17.66 8.24 10.31
N TRP A 254 -16.70 8.98 9.74
CA TRP A 254 -16.40 8.92 8.31
C TRP A 254 -15.96 7.51 7.90
N TRP A 255 -15.01 6.91 8.62
CA TRP A 255 -14.54 5.55 8.35
C TRP A 255 -15.66 4.52 8.47
N HIS A 256 -16.49 4.63 9.50
CA HIS A 256 -17.65 3.75 9.66
C HIS A 256 -18.63 3.88 8.47
N SER A 257 -18.87 5.10 8.01
CA SER A 257 -19.71 5.36 6.83
C SER A 257 -19.08 4.80 5.54
N TRP A 258 -17.77 4.96 5.37
CA TRP A 258 -17.07 4.40 4.23
C TRP A 258 -17.11 2.86 4.22
N LEU A 259 -17.01 2.22 5.38
CA LEU A 259 -17.12 0.77 5.51
C LEU A 259 -18.56 0.23 5.34
N ALA A 260 -19.58 1.07 5.27
CA ALA A 260 -20.98 0.63 5.22
C ALA A 260 -21.30 -0.45 4.18
N PRO A 261 -20.76 -0.42 2.94
CA PRO A 261 -20.96 -1.51 1.96
C PRO A 261 -20.40 -2.85 2.45
N ALA A 262 -19.20 -2.85 3.04
CA ALA A 262 -18.57 -4.05 3.57
C ALA A 262 -19.29 -4.58 4.82
N LEU A 263 -19.75 -3.69 5.70
CA LEU A 263 -20.49 -4.05 6.92
C LEU A 263 -21.80 -4.79 6.60
N LYS A 264 -22.45 -4.51 5.46
CA LYS A 264 -23.63 -5.26 4.99
C LYS A 264 -23.34 -6.72 4.68
N GLN A 265 -22.11 -7.04 4.31
CA GLN A 265 -21.67 -8.40 3.99
C GLN A 265 -21.06 -9.14 5.19
N LEU A 266 -20.82 -8.43 6.30
CA LEU A 266 -20.01 -8.93 7.42
C LEU A 266 -20.58 -10.19 8.07
N ASP A 267 -21.90 -10.35 8.11
CA ASP A 267 -22.52 -11.55 8.68
C ASP A 267 -22.23 -12.81 7.85
N ALA A 268 -22.03 -12.67 6.55
CA ALA A 268 -21.64 -13.77 5.66
C ALA A 268 -20.14 -14.12 5.80
N VAL A 269 -19.30 -13.18 6.24
CA VAL A 269 -17.87 -13.40 6.47
C VAL A 269 -17.69 -14.33 7.68
N PRO A 270 -16.87 -15.42 7.57
CA PRO A 270 -16.57 -16.27 8.73
C PRO A 270 -15.98 -15.44 9.87
N VAL A 271 -16.43 -15.70 11.08
CA VAL A 271 -16.09 -14.91 12.28
C VAL A 271 -14.57 -14.74 12.45
N ALA A 272 -13.80 -15.80 12.15
CA ALA A 272 -12.34 -15.79 12.25
C ALA A 272 -11.63 -14.77 11.36
N TYR A 273 -12.29 -14.27 10.31
CA TYR A 273 -11.69 -13.36 9.31
C TYR A 273 -12.30 -11.96 9.33
N ARG A 274 -13.38 -11.70 10.09
CA ARG A 274 -14.12 -10.42 10.08
C ARG A 274 -13.23 -9.21 10.38
N GLU A 275 -12.39 -9.34 11.37
CA GLU A 275 -11.48 -8.26 11.77
C GLU A 275 -10.47 -7.95 10.65
N LEU A 276 -9.74 -8.96 10.18
CA LEU A 276 -8.74 -8.78 9.12
C LEU A 276 -9.39 -8.34 7.79
N PHE A 277 -10.62 -8.78 7.50
CA PHE A 277 -11.39 -8.34 6.33
C PHE A 277 -11.65 -6.82 6.37
N LEU A 278 -12.11 -6.29 7.50
CA LEU A 278 -12.34 -4.84 7.66
C LEU A 278 -11.03 -4.06 7.72
N HIS A 279 -10.02 -4.56 8.43
CA HIS A 279 -8.69 -3.93 8.47
C HIS A 279 -8.06 -3.88 7.08
N SER A 280 -8.13 -4.96 6.31
CA SER A 280 -7.62 -4.99 4.93
C SER A 280 -8.26 -3.92 4.05
N LEU A 281 -9.57 -3.72 4.13
CA LEU A 281 -10.27 -2.65 3.39
C LEU A 281 -9.79 -1.25 3.80
N MET A 282 -9.67 -0.99 5.09
CA MET A 282 -9.17 0.30 5.60
C MET A 282 -7.72 0.55 5.19
N ILE A 283 -6.88 -0.49 5.28
CA ILE A 283 -5.47 -0.41 4.87
C ILE A 283 -5.37 -0.17 3.36
N MET A 284 -6.13 -0.89 2.53
CA MET A 284 -6.20 -0.63 1.09
C MET A 284 -6.61 0.81 0.79
N LYS A 285 -7.67 1.31 1.45
CA LYS A 285 -8.11 2.70 1.29
C LYS A 285 -7.02 3.69 1.69
N SER A 286 -6.22 3.39 2.70
CA SER A 286 -5.11 4.25 3.12
C SER A 286 -4.01 4.39 2.07
N GLN A 287 -3.88 3.41 1.16
CA GLN A 287 -2.92 3.43 0.05
C GLN A 287 -3.48 4.10 -1.22
N MET A 288 -4.68 4.62 -1.17
CA MET A 288 -5.34 5.27 -2.32
C MET A 288 -5.30 6.79 -2.19
N ASP A 289 -4.69 7.44 -3.17
CA ASP A 289 -4.74 8.90 -3.30
C ASP A 289 -6.14 9.34 -3.74
N LYS A 290 -6.61 10.46 -3.22
CA LYS A 290 -7.94 11.00 -3.57
C LYS A 290 -8.10 11.37 -5.05
N ARG A 291 -6.98 11.43 -5.82
CA ARG A 291 -6.96 11.72 -7.26
C ARG A 291 -6.89 10.48 -8.12
N GLY A 292 -6.92 9.28 -7.50
CA GLY A 292 -7.10 8.00 -8.17
C GLY A 292 -5.91 7.07 -8.23
N ALA A 293 -4.70 7.50 -7.83
CA ALA A 293 -3.57 6.59 -7.75
C ALA A 293 -3.80 5.54 -6.66
N VAL A 294 -3.54 4.28 -6.97
CA VAL A 294 -3.49 3.17 -6.00
C VAL A 294 -2.03 2.79 -5.81
N ILE A 295 -1.51 3.05 -4.62
CA ILE A 295 -0.10 2.85 -4.31
C ILE A 295 0.13 1.42 -3.85
N ALA A 296 1.19 0.78 -4.39
CA ALA A 296 1.51 -0.60 -4.04
C ALA A 296 1.85 -0.73 -2.55
N SER A 297 2.69 0.16 -2.04
CA SER A 297 2.98 0.27 -0.60
C SER A 297 3.57 1.64 -0.25
N THR A 298 3.11 2.24 0.83
CA THR A 298 3.71 3.46 1.40
C THR A 298 4.85 3.17 2.38
N ASP A 299 5.19 1.89 2.61
CA ASP A 299 6.31 1.50 3.47
C ASP A 299 7.66 1.86 2.82
N SER A 300 8.33 2.87 3.37
CA SER A 300 9.63 3.35 2.87
C SER A 300 10.83 2.50 3.32
N THR A 301 10.62 1.38 4.00
CA THR A 301 11.73 0.55 4.56
C THR A 301 12.70 0.06 3.47
N MET A 302 12.23 -0.12 2.25
CA MET A 302 13.05 -0.56 1.11
C MET A 302 14.20 0.40 0.79
N LEU A 303 14.04 1.69 1.09
CA LEU A 303 15.10 2.70 0.91
C LEU A 303 16.33 2.41 1.77
N ASN A 304 16.17 1.76 2.92
CA ASN A 304 17.28 1.36 3.79
C ASN A 304 18.23 0.34 3.14
N TYR A 305 17.80 -0.31 2.07
CA TYR A 305 18.58 -1.28 1.30
C TYR A 305 19.12 -0.70 -0.01
N SER A 306 19.12 0.63 -0.16
CA SER A 306 19.49 1.34 -1.41
C SER A 306 18.65 0.90 -2.62
N ARG A 307 17.41 0.48 -2.35
CA ARG A 307 16.42 0.10 -3.36
C ARG A 307 15.37 1.20 -3.47
N ASP A 308 14.71 1.26 -4.63
CA ASP A 308 13.56 2.14 -4.81
C ASP A 308 12.41 1.72 -3.89
N ALA A 309 11.59 2.69 -3.45
CA ALA A 309 10.41 2.40 -2.66
C ALA A 309 9.27 1.85 -3.55
N TYR A 310 8.28 1.22 -2.91
CA TYR A 310 7.06 0.78 -3.60
C TYR A 310 5.95 1.86 -3.61
N ALA A 311 6.33 3.10 -3.30
CA ALA A 311 5.42 4.24 -3.28
C ALA A 311 5.07 4.76 -4.68
N TYR A 312 4.64 3.84 -5.54
CA TYR A 312 4.19 4.07 -6.91
C TYR A 312 2.87 3.36 -7.17
N SER A 313 2.19 3.77 -8.22
CA SER A 313 1.00 3.12 -8.75
C SER A 313 1.38 2.29 -9.98
N TRP A 314 1.32 0.97 -9.85
CA TRP A 314 1.31 0.05 -10.97
C TRP A 314 -0.15 -0.16 -11.38
N PRO A 315 -0.51 0.03 -12.66
CA PRO A 315 -1.88 -0.22 -13.12
C PRO A 315 -2.39 -1.63 -12.81
N ARG A 316 -1.53 -2.62 -12.82
CA ARG A 316 -1.85 -4.00 -12.43
C ARG A 316 -2.29 -4.09 -10.98
N ASP A 317 -1.48 -3.57 -10.05
CA ASP A 317 -1.79 -3.57 -8.61
C ASP A 317 -3.09 -2.85 -8.32
N GLY A 318 -3.31 -1.71 -8.99
CA GLY A 318 -4.54 -0.95 -8.92
C GLY A 318 -5.74 -1.77 -9.42
N GLY A 319 -5.60 -2.46 -10.55
CA GLY A 319 -6.64 -3.33 -11.09
C GLY A 319 -7.07 -4.42 -10.08
N PHE A 320 -6.12 -5.15 -9.50
CA PHE A 320 -6.42 -6.15 -8.48
C PHE A 320 -7.00 -5.54 -7.20
N ALA A 321 -6.50 -4.38 -6.78
CA ALA A 321 -7.00 -3.70 -5.59
C ALA A 321 -8.46 -3.23 -5.75
N LEU A 322 -8.89 -2.90 -6.96
CA LEU A 322 -10.27 -2.50 -7.21
C LEU A 322 -11.26 -3.66 -7.17
N TRP A 323 -10.83 -4.88 -7.48
CA TRP A 323 -11.75 -6.00 -7.65
C TRP A 323 -12.65 -6.24 -6.43
N PRO A 324 -12.13 -6.38 -5.20
CA PRO A 324 -12.97 -6.53 -4.03
C PRO A 324 -13.84 -5.30 -3.73
N LEU A 325 -13.36 -4.08 -4.03
CA LEU A 325 -14.14 -2.86 -3.84
C LEU A 325 -15.34 -2.80 -4.78
N ILE A 326 -15.15 -3.16 -6.06
CA ILE A 326 -16.22 -3.24 -7.06
C ILE A 326 -17.30 -4.23 -6.60
N ARG A 327 -16.90 -5.41 -6.15
CA ARG A 327 -17.82 -6.47 -5.66
C ARG A 327 -18.61 -6.06 -4.43
N LEU A 328 -18.00 -5.25 -3.56
CA LEU A 328 -18.66 -4.70 -2.37
C LEU A 328 -19.57 -3.50 -2.66
N GLY A 329 -19.52 -2.94 -3.87
CA GLY A 329 -20.38 -1.84 -4.28
C GLY A 329 -19.77 -0.45 -4.15
N TYR A 330 -18.45 -0.35 -3.97
CA TYR A 330 -17.76 0.94 -4.04
C TYR A 330 -17.69 1.42 -5.49
N THR A 331 -17.97 2.68 -5.73
CA THR A 331 -17.99 3.27 -7.07
C THR A 331 -17.02 4.44 -7.26
N ASP A 332 -16.72 5.18 -6.21
CA ASP A 332 -15.87 6.37 -6.29
C ASP A 332 -14.38 6.00 -6.51
N GLU A 333 -13.85 5.03 -5.78
CA GLU A 333 -12.47 4.59 -5.92
C GLU A 333 -12.19 4.00 -7.30
N PRO A 334 -13.02 3.07 -7.85
CA PRO A 334 -12.84 2.60 -9.22
C PRO A 334 -12.90 3.72 -10.26
N TYR A 335 -13.88 4.61 -10.18
CA TYR A 335 -14.01 5.71 -11.12
C TYR A 335 -12.75 6.58 -11.16
N ARG A 336 -12.26 7.00 -10.00
CA ARG A 336 -11.04 7.83 -9.89
C ARG A 336 -9.81 7.12 -10.42
N PHE A 337 -9.69 5.82 -10.19
CA PHE A 337 -8.57 5.04 -10.72
C PHE A 337 -8.60 4.97 -12.24
N PHE A 338 -9.78 4.76 -12.86
CA PHE A 338 -9.88 4.77 -14.32
C PHE A 338 -9.59 6.15 -14.91
N GLU A 339 -10.01 7.23 -14.25
CA GLU A 339 -9.59 8.58 -14.63
C GLU A 339 -8.06 8.77 -14.53
N PHE A 340 -7.45 8.23 -13.48
CA PHE A 340 -5.99 8.28 -13.31
C PHE A 340 -5.28 7.53 -14.45
N CYS A 341 -5.69 6.31 -14.77
CA CYS A 341 -5.16 5.55 -15.90
C CYS A 341 -5.39 6.26 -17.25
N HIS A 342 -6.56 6.84 -17.45
CA HIS A 342 -6.88 7.59 -18.68
C HIS A 342 -5.94 8.79 -18.86
N ARG A 343 -5.68 9.56 -17.80
CA ARG A 343 -4.72 10.68 -17.86
C ARG A 343 -3.28 10.22 -18.08
N GLY A 344 -2.91 9.05 -17.56
CA GLY A 344 -1.56 8.48 -17.68
C GLY A 344 -1.31 7.71 -18.99
N MET A 345 -2.35 7.41 -19.76
CA MET A 345 -2.25 6.60 -20.98
C MET A 345 -1.37 7.28 -22.04
N HIS A 346 -0.45 6.51 -22.62
CA HIS A 346 0.34 6.95 -23.75
C HIS A 346 -0.56 7.17 -24.98
N PRO A 347 -0.26 8.13 -25.87
CA PRO A 347 -1.05 8.36 -27.09
C PRO A 347 -1.22 7.14 -27.99
N SER A 348 -0.34 6.15 -27.90
CA SER A 348 -0.44 4.87 -28.62
C SER A 348 -1.35 3.84 -27.92
N GLY A 349 -2.05 4.20 -26.86
CA GLY A 349 -3.05 3.35 -26.21
C GLY A 349 -2.54 2.40 -25.13
N TYR A 350 -1.28 2.49 -24.70
CA TYR A 350 -0.76 1.65 -23.63
C TYR A 350 -0.47 2.45 -22.34
N LEU A 351 -0.38 1.74 -21.23
CA LEU A 351 0.09 2.28 -19.96
C LEU A 351 1.57 1.98 -19.78
N MET A 352 2.28 2.92 -19.14
CA MET A 352 3.69 2.77 -18.82
C MET A 352 3.86 1.88 -17.58
N HIS A 353 5.07 1.39 -17.34
CA HIS A 353 5.44 0.51 -16.24
C HIS A 353 4.83 0.90 -14.90
N LYS A 354 5.00 2.13 -14.45
CA LYS A 354 4.44 2.64 -13.20
C LYS A 354 4.38 4.15 -13.16
N TYR A 355 3.56 4.66 -12.25
CA TYR A 355 3.31 6.09 -12.11
C TYR A 355 3.54 6.54 -10.68
N ARG A 356 3.95 7.80 -10.52
CA ARG A 356 3.87 8.49 -9.24
C ARG A 356 2.42 8.82 -8.92
N ALA A 357 2.13 9.11 -7.66
CA ALA A 357 0.78 9.48 -7.24
C ALA A 357 0.22 10.75 -7.92
N ASP A 358 1.10 11.64 -8.39
CA ASP A 358 0.73 12.85 -9.15
C ASP A 358 0.46 12.59 -10.65
N GLY A 359 0.61 11.34 -11.11
CA GLY A 359 0.41 10.93 -12.50
C GLY A 359 1.65 11.04 -13.39
N ALA A 360 2.77 11.54 -12.89
CA ALA A 360 4.03 11.50 -13.61
C ALA A 360 4.59 10.07 -13.68
N LEU A 361 5.52 9.82 -14.61
CA LEU A 361 6.16 8.51 -14.71
C LEU A 361 6.96 8.19 -13.45
N GLY A 362 6.82 6.97 -12.98
CA GLY A 362 7.66 6.41 -11.94
C GLY A 362 9.06 6.07 -12.45
N SER A 363 10.00 5.89 -11.54
CA SER A 363 11.34 5.39 -11.85
C SER A 363 11.24 4.01 -12.51
N SER A 364 11.79 3.83 -13.71
CA SER A 364 11.69 2.58 -14.47
C SER A 364 13.05 2.11 -14.97
N TRP A 365 13.24 0.81 -14.98
CA TRP A 365 14.42 0.13 -15.57
C TRP A 365 14.08 -0.60 -16.87
N HIS A 366 12.89 -0.41 -17.43
CA HIS A 366 12.49 -0.99 -18.69
C HIS A 366 13.01 -0.12 -19.84
N PRO A 367 13.92 -0.63 -20.70
CA PRO A 367 14.44 0.12 -21.83
C PRO A 367 13.54 -0.01 -23.06
N TYR A 368 13.70 0.90 -24.02
CA TYR A 368 13.12 0.76 -25.36
C TYR A 368 13.90 -0.21 -26.27
N LEU A 369 15.16 -0.54 -25.93
CA LEU A 369 16.04 -1.37 -26.74
C LEU A 369 16.36 -2.68 -26.03
N HIS A 370 16.09 -3.80 -26.71
CA HIS A 370 16.41 -5.15 -26.28
C HIS A 370 17.27 -5.80 -27.38
N GLY A 371 18.60 -5.58 -27.33
CA GLY A 371 19.48 -5.88 -28.43
C GLY A 371 19.13 -5.01 -29.65
N GLU A 372 18.72 -5.63 -30.76
CA GLU A 372 18.25 -4.93 -31.97
C GLU A 372 16.73 -4.68 -31.97
N THR A 373 15.99 -5.24 -31.02
CA THR A 373 14.52 -5.09 -30.94
C THR A 373 14.16 -3.79 -30.27
N VAL A 374 13.32 -2.98 -30.91
CA VAL A 374 12.69 -1.79 -30.34
C VAL A 374 11.29 -2.15 -29.89
N ALA A 375 10.99 -1.94 -28.60
CA ALA A 375 9.67 -2.18 -28.03
C ALA A 375 9.34 -1.09 -27.00
N PRO A 376 8.05 -0.81 -26.74
CA PRO A 376 7.68 0.09 -25.65
C PRO A 376 8.16 -0.47 -24.30
N PRO A 377 8.58 0.39 -23.35
CA PRO A 377 9.13 -0.03 -22.05
C PRO A 377 8.00 -0.32 -21.06
N ILE A 378 7.18 -1.32 -21.35
CA ILE A 378 5.93 -1.63 -20.68
C ILE A 378 5.90 -3.07 -20.15
N GLN A 379 4.93 -3.31 -19.30
CA GLN A 379 4.35 -4.60 -18.99
C GLN A 379 2.97 -4.62 -19.63
N GLU A 380 2.75 -5.46 -20.63
CA GLU A 380 1.51 -5.41 -21.43
C GLU A 380 0.26 -5.71 -20.61
N ASP A 381 0.40 -6.58 -19.60
CA ASP A 381 -0.67 -6.96 -18.68
C ASP A 381 -1.29 -5.76 -17.97
N GLU A 382 -0.53 -4.69 -17.73
CA GLU A 382 -1.02 -3.49 -17.05
C GLU A 382 -2.06 -2.72 -17.87
N THR A 383 -1.91 -2.67 -19.18
CA THR A 383 -2.94 -2.11 -20.06
C THR A 383 -4.16 -3.03 -20.13
N ALA A 384 -3.92 -4.32 -20.28
CA ALA A 384 -4.99 -5.31 -20.44
C ALA A 384 -5.86 -5.44 -19.18
N ILE A 385 -5.28 -5.43 -17.99
CA ILE A 385 -6.04 -5.55 -16.73
C ILE A 385 -6.94 -4.33 -16.49
N VAL A 386 -6.53 -3.14 -16.90
CA VAL A 386 -7.35 -1.93 -16.78
C VAL A 386 -8.62 -2.05 -17.63
N VAL A 387 -8.50 -2.53 -18.87
CA VAL A 387 -9.66 -2.80 -19.75
C VAL A 387 -10.56 -3.88 -19.15
N PHE A 388 -9.96 -5.00 -18.72
CA PHE A 388 -10.69 -6.10 -18.07
C PHE A 388 -11.44 -5.61 -16.84
N MET A 389 -10.78 -4.90 -15.95
CA MET A 389 -11.37 -4.46 -14.69
C MET A 389 -12.42 -3.36 -14.89
N PHE A 390 -12.26 -2.50 -15.89
CA PHE A 390 -13.30 -1.54 -16.26
C PHE A 390 -14.59 -2.27 -16.71
N SER A 391 -14.47 -3.33 -17.49
CA SER A 391 -15.62 -4.14 -17.88
C SER A 391 -16.31 -4.79 -16.66
N GLN A 392 -15.54 -5.30 -15.70
CA GLN A 392 -16.10 -5.84 -14.45
C GLN A 392 -16.83 -4.75 -13.64
N TYR A 393 -16.25 -3.57 -13.56
CA TYR A 393 -16.87 -2.41 -12.89
C TYR A 393 -18.19 -2.02 -13.58
N TYR A 394 -18.17 -1.90 -14.90
CA TYR A 394 -19.38 -1.58 -15.67
C TYR A 394 -20.48 -2.65 -15.53
N ALA A 395 -20.10 -3.93 -15.54
CA ALA A 395 -21.05 -5.03 -15.41
C ALA A 395 -21.79 -5.01 -14.06
N MET A 396 -21.10 -4.64 -12.99
CA MET A 396 -21.68 -4.57 -11.65
C MET A 396 -22.40 -3.23 -11.37
N HIS A 397 -21.95 -2.16 -12.01
CA HIS A 397 -22.45 -0.79 -11.83
C HIS A 397 -22.72 -0.13 -13.19
N PRO A 398 -23.69 -0.63 -13.98
CA PRO A 398 -23.93 -0.12 -15.32
C PRO A 398 -24.42 1.33 -15.29
N ASP A 399 -23.68 2.21 -15.94
CA ASP A 399 -23.99 3.62 -16.11
C ASP A 399 -23.61 4.07 -17.53
N ALA A 400 -24.59 4.57 -18.27
CA ALA A 400 -24.39 5.05 -19.64
C ALA A 400 -23.43 6.26 -19.71
N GLY A 401 -23.39 7.08 -18.66
CA GLY A 401 -22.43 8.20 -18.51
C GLY A 401 -21.00 7.65 -18.41
N LEU A 402 -20.78 6.66 -17.57
CA LEU A 402 -19.48 6.00 -17.39
C LEU A 402 -18.94 5.44 -18.72
N LEU A 403 -19.76 4.71 -19.47
CA LEU A 403 -19.34 4.17 -20.75
C LEU A 403 -19.04 5.27 -21.77
N LYS A 404 -19.86 6.33 -21.80
CA LYS A 404 -19.65 7.49 -22.66
C LYS A 404 -18.32 8.19 -22.35
N ASP A 405 -17.97 8.32 -21.07
CA ASP A 405 -16.78 9.05 -20.63
C ASP A 405 -15.49 8.29 -20.99
N PHE A 406 -15.49 6.96 -20.95
CA PHE A 406 -14.29 6.16 -21.08
C PHE A 406 -14.18 5.31 -22.35
N TYR A 407 -15.28 4.95 -23.01
CA TYR A 407 -15.25 4.00 -24.12
C TYR A 407 -14.33 4.48 -25.26
N SER A 408 -14.66 5.61 -25.89
CA SER A 408 -13.93 6.11 -27.06
C SER A 408 -12.56 6.69 -26.68
N SER A 409 -12.39 7.21 -25.47
CA SER A 409 -11.19 7.94 -25.06
C SER A 409 -10.14 7.06 -24.36
N MET A 410 -10.54 5.92 -23.79
CA MET A 410 -9.65 5.03 -23.04
C MET A 410 -9.74 3.59 -23.55
N ILE A 411 -10.94 2.99 -23.58
CA ILE A 411 -11.10 1.57 -23.91
C ILE A 411 -10.71 1.28 -25.35
N VAL A 412 -11.18 2.10 -26.32
CA VAL A 412 -10.85 1.91 -27.73
C VAL A 412 -9.34 2.00 -27.98
N PRO A 413 -8.62 3.04 -27.58
CA PRO A 413 -7.16 3.09 -27.76
C PRO A 413 -6.42 1.92 -27.11
N MET A 414 -6.79 1.53 -25.89
CA MET A 414 -6.14 0.41 -25.20
C MET A 414 -6.39 -0.92 -25.91
N ALA A 415 -7.62 -1.21 -26.28
CA ALA A 415 -7.97 -2.45 -26.96
C ALA A 415 -7.38 -2.52 -28.38
N GLU A 416 -7.30 -1.39 -29.10
CA GLU A 416 -6.62 -1.33 -30.39
C GLU A 416 -5.12 -1.63 -30.23
N PHE A 417 -4.45 -1.04 -29.23
CA PHE A 417 -3.06 -1.38 -28.93
C PHE A 417 -2.89 -2.88 -28.66
N LEU A 418 -3.69 -3.47 -27.77
CA LEU A 418 -3.61 -4.89 -27.43
C LEU A 418 -3.83 -5.79 -28.65
N ALA A 419 -4.81 -5.48 -29.51
CA ALA A 419 -5.11 -6.25 -30.71
C ALA A 419 -4.01 -6.18 -31.79
N GLU A 420 -3.22 -5.08 -31.80
CA GLU A 420 -2.14 -4.87 -32.77
C GLU A 420 -0.76 -5.27 -32.21
N PHE A 421 -0.63 -5.37 -30.88
CA PHE A 421 0.62 -5.78 -30.22
C PHE A 421 0.79 -7.30 -30.23
N VAL A 422 0.55 -7.93 -31.35
CA VAL A 422 0.61 -9.38 -31.57
C VAL A 422 1.71 -9.71 -32.55
N ASP A 423 2.44 -10.79 -32.29
CA ASP A 423 3.42 -11.33 -33.20
C ASP A 423 2.73 -12.16 -34.31
N SER A 424 3.00 -11.81 -35.55
CA SER A 424 2.31 -12.41 -36.71
C SER A 424 2.71 -13.85 -37.02
N GLU A 425 3.83 -14.34 -36.50
CA GLU A 425 4.30 -15.71 -36.75
C GLU A 425 3.73 -16.67 -35.69
N SER A 426 3.74 -16.27 -34.43
CA SER A 426 3.25 -17.11 -33.33
C SER A 426 1.76 -16.91 -33.04
N GLY A 427 1.21 -15.74 -33.33
CA GLY A 427 -0.14 -15.33 -32.92
C GLY A 427 -0.26 -14.97 -31.42
N LEU A 428 0.84 -14.98 -30.71
CA LEU A 428 0.92 -14.56 -29.31
C LEU A 428 1.18 -13.05 -29.20
N PRO A 429 0.90 -12.41 -28.05
CA PRO A 429 1.36 -11.06 -27.79
C PRO A 429 2.87 -10.91 -28.00
N LYS A 430 3.30 -9.73 -28.46
CA LYS A 430 4.74 -9.42 -28.58
C LYS A 430 5.39 -9.42 -27.20
N PRO A 431 6.72 -9.65 -27.12
CA PRO A 431 7.44 -9.59 -25.86
C PRO A 431 7.27 -8.24 -25.16
N SER A 432 7.06 -8.28 -23.87
CA SER A 432 7.12 -7.17 -22.93
C SER A 432 7.80 -7.63 -21.64
N TYR A 433 7.96 -6.76 -20.64
CA TYR A 433 8.41 -7.23 -19.35
C TYR A 433 7.35 -8.09 -18.67
N ASP A 434 7.81 -9.10 -17.94
CA ASP A 434 6.94 -10.01 -17.18
C ASP A 434 6.36 -9.32 -15.94
N LEU A 435 5.36 -9.95 -15.34
CA LEU A 435 4.73 -9.55 -14.08
C LEU A 435 5.76 -9.28 -12.95
N TRP A 436 6.87 -10.01 -12.95
CA TRP A 436 7.92 -9.91 -11.93
C TRP A 436 8.99 -8.86 -12.25
N GLU A 437 8.84 -8.17 -13.38
CA GLU A 437 9.74 -7.07 -13.83
C GLU A 437 11.19 -7.52 -14.09
N GLN A 438 11.37 -8.79 -14.40
CA GLN A 438 12.68 -9.42 -14.55
C GLN A 438 13.02 -9.75 -16.01
N ASP A 439 12.07 -10.34 -16.73
CA ASP A 439 12.32 -10.93 -18.04
C ASP A 439 11.53 -10.22 -19.14
N PHE A 440 12.22 -9.90 -20.24
CA PHE A 440 11.59 -9.42 -21.47
C PHE A 440 11.24 -10.61 -22.37
N MET A 441 9.98 -11.01 -22.37
CA MET A 441 9.46 -12.15 -23.12
C MET A 441 7.93 -12.08 -23.28
N THR A 442 7.36 -12.95 -24.09
CA THR A 442 5.92 -13.22 -24.08
C THR A 442 5.62 -14.24 -22.99
N THR A 443 4.98 -13.81 -21.89
CA THR A 443 4.66 -14.73 -20.77
C THR A 443 3.25 -15.32 -20.90
N THR A 444 3.05 -16.48 -20.31
CA THR A 444 1.72 -17.08 -20.19
C THR A 444 0.76 -16.19 -19.40
N TYR A 445 1.28 -15.53 -18.35
CA TYR A 445 0.49 -14.59 -17.54
C TYR A 445 0.02 -13.39 -18.38
N SER A 446 0.93 -12.64 -19.03
CA SER A 446 0.55 -11.47 -19.84
C SER A 446 -0.39 -11.86 -20.99
N THR A 447 -0.14 -13.03 -21.63
CA THR A 447 -1.03 -13.58 -22.66
C THR A 447 -2.45 -13.80 -22.11
N SER A 448 -2.58 -14.32 -20.89
CA SER A 448 -3.88 -14.55 -20.23
C SER A 448 -4.64 -13.25 -19.98
N VAL A 449 -3.95 -12.24 -19.47
CA VAL A 449 -4.54 -10.93 -19.18
C VAL A 449 -4.96 -10.22 -20.47
N THR A 450 -4.13 -10.30 -21.52
CA THR A 450 -4.41 -9.70 -22.85
C THR A 450 -5.65 -10.35 -23.49
N TYR A 451 -5.74 -11.67 -23.43
CA TYR A 451 -6.94 -12.41 -23.86
C TYR A 451 -8.21 -11.90 -23.17
N ALA A 452 -8.19 -11.83 -21.83
CA ALA A 452 -9.34 -11.38 -21.06
C ALA A 452 -9.67 -9.90 -21.32
N GLY A 453 -8.66 -9.04 -21.44
CA GLY A 453 -8.82 -7.63 -21.76
C GLY A 453 -9.50 -7.40 -23.11
N LEU A 454 -9.10 -8.14 -24.15
CA LEU A 454 -9.72 -8.06 -25.47
C LEU A 454 -11.15 -8.58 -25.50
N LEU A 455 -11.47 -9.68 -24.82
CA LEU A 455 -12.85 -10.15 -24.65
C LEU A 455 -13.71 -9.11 -23.92
N ALA A 456 -13.19 -8.54 -22.84
CA ALA A 456 -13.87 -7.50 -22.08
C ALA A 456 -14.15 -6.26 -22.95
N ALA A 457 -13.19 -5.85 -23.75
CA ALA A 457 -13.35 -4.74 -24.70
C ALA A 457 -14.43 -5.04 -25.76
N ALA A 458 -14.45 -6.29 -26.29
CA ALA A 458 -15.47 -6.72 -27.24
C ALA A 458 -16.88 -6.68 -26.63
N ASP A 459 -17.04 -7.11 -25.38
CA ASP A 459 -18.32 -7.04 -24.67
C ASP A 459 -18.76 -5.58 -24.44
N LEU A 460 -17.84 -4.69 -24.11
CA LEU A 460 -18.12 -3.25 -24.01
C LEU A 460 -18.50 -2.65 -25.37
N ALA A 461 -17.89 -3.11 -26.46
CA ALA A 461 -18.22 -2.68 -27.82
C ALA A 461 -19.66 -3.08 -28.20
N VAL A 462 -20.12 -4.27 -27.81
CA VAL A 462 -21.53 -4.68 -27.96
C VAL A 462 -22.46 -3.68 -27.28
N ILE A 463 -22.16 -3.30 -26.04
CA ILE A 463 -22.98 -2.36 -25.26
C ILE A 463 -22.95 -0.96 -25.89
N ALA A 464 -21.81 -0.55 -26.42
CA ALA A 464 -21.62 0.73 -27.10
C ALA A 464 -22.26 0.76 -28.52
N GLY A 465 -22.70 -0.39 -29.07
CA GLY A 465 -23.21 -0.50 -30.43
C GLY A 465 -22.12 -0.45 -31.51
N ASP A 466 -20.87 -0.76 -31.14
CA ASP A 466 -19.69 -0.70 -32.02
C ASP A 466 -19.34 -2.10 -32.54
N HIS A 467 -20.09 -2.55 -33.51
CA HIS A 467 -19.95 -3.89 -34.06
C HIS A 467 -18.59 -4.15 -34.75
N ALA A 468 -17.98 -3.12 -35.32
CA ALA A 468 -16.70 -3.29 -36.00
C ALA A 468 -15.59 -3.65 -35.01
N HIS A 469 -15.51 -2.94 -33.89
CA HIS A 469 -14.54 -3.23 -32.83
C HIS A 469 -14.89 -4.54 -32.08
N GLU A 470 -16.17 -4.83 -31.85
CA GLU A 470 -16.58 -6.12 -31.28
C GLU A 470 -15.96 -7.28 -32.04
N VAL A 471 -16.18 -7.35 -33.36
CA VAL A 471 -15.67 -8.45 -34.19
C VAL A 471 -14.15 -8.50 -34.17
N LYS A 472 -13.48 -7.34 -34.34
CA LYS A 472 -12.01 -7.25 -34.35
C LYS A 472 -11.40 -7.79 -33.06
N TRP A 473 -11.87 -7.31 -31.91
CA TRP A 473 -11.25 -7.65 -30.62
C TRP A 473 -11.58 -9.06 -30.16
N ARG A 474 -12.80 -9.54 -30.44
CA ARG A 474 -13.18 -10.93 -30.15
C ARG A 474 -12.36 -11.92 -30.98
N THR A 475 -12.18 -11.65 -32.26
CA THR A 475 -11.32 -12.47 -33.14
C THR A 475 -9.87 -12.45 -32.64
N ALA A 476 -9.32 -11.29 -32.28
CA ALA A 476 -7.96 -11.20 -31.73
C ALA A 476 -7.80 -12.02 -30.44
N ALA A 477 -8.79 -11.99 -29.55
CA ALA A 477 -8.77 -12.78 -28.31
C ALA A 477 -8.82 -14.29 -28.63
N GLU A 478 -9.67 -14.73 -29.54
CA GLU A 478 -9.78 -16.14 -29.93
C GLU A 478 -8.49 -16.65 -30.59
N ASP A 479 -7.86 -15.83 -31.43
CA ASP A 479 -6.57 -16.16 -32.07
C ASP A 479 -5.45 -16.29 -31.03
N ILE A 480 -5.39 -15.39 -30.03
CA ILE A 480 -4.43 -15.46 -28.91
C ILE A 480 -4.67 -16.72 -28.08
N GLN A 481 -5.93 -17.08 -27.78
CA GLN A 481 -6.23 -18.30 -27.04
C GLN A 481 -5.76 -19.55 -27.81
N GLN A 482 -5.99 -19.59 -29.12
CA GLN A 482 -5.55 -20.71 -29.96
C GLN A 482 -4.01 -20.79 -30.02
N ALA A 483 -3.32 -19.67 -30.13
CA ALA A 483 -1.87 -19.59 -30.09
C ALA A 483 -1.30 -20.05 -28.74
N ALA A 484 -1.92 -19.64 -27.63
CA ALA A 484 -1.54 -20.07 -26.29
C ALA A 484 -1.66 -21.59 -26.11
N ARG A 485 -2.73 -22.19 -26.58
CA ARG A 485 -2.91 -23.65 -26.58
C ARG A 485 -1.83 -24.37 -27.38
N THR A 486 -1.36 -23.76 -28.46
CA THR A 486 -0.34 -24.35 -29.34
C THR A 486 1.06 -24.23 -28.76
N HIS A 487 1.38 -23.13 -28.08
CA HIS A 487 2.76 -22.77 -27.76
C HIS A 487 3.11 -22.76 -26.26
N LEU A 488 2.12 -22.59 -25.35
CA LEU A 488 2.43 -22.23 -23.98
C LEU A 488 2.22 -23.35 -22.95
N PHE A 489 1.90 -24.57 -23.38
CA PHE A 489 1.80 -25.72 -22.47
C PHE A 489 2.88 -26.76 -22.72
N ASN A 490 3.67 -27.05 -21.69
CA ASN A 490 4.71 -28.09 -21.72
C ASN A 490 4.09 -29.46 -21.42
N THR A 491 3.82 -30.22 -22.46
CA THR A 491 3.19 -31.54 -22.35
C THR A 491 4.08 -32.59 -21.65
N GLU A 492 5.42 -32.44 -21.71
CA GLU A 492 6.36 -33.35 -21.05
C GLU A 492 6.37 -33.13 -19.54
N ARG A 493 6.42 -31.88 -19.10
CA ARG A 493 6.45 -31.52 -17.68
C ARG A 493 5.03 -31.47 -17.07
N GLY A 494 4.01 -31.28 -17.89
CA GLY A 494 2.62 -31.17 -17.46
C GLY A 494 2.31 -29.84 -16.77
N VAL A 495 2.91 -28.74 -17.24
CA VAL A 495 2.71 -27.39 -16.69
C VAL A 495 2.92 -26.35 -17.78
N PHE A 496 2.34 -25.16 -17.61
CA PHE A 496 2.57 -24.05 -18.53
C PHE A 496 4.04 -23.65 -18.54
N TYR A 497 4.56 -23.27 -19.72
CA TYR A 497 5.81 -22.52 -19.80
C TYR A 497 5.66 -21.16 -19.09
N LYS A 498 6.72 -20.65 -18.47
CA LYS A 498 6.73 -19.27 -17.99
C LYS A 498 6.46 -18.31 -19.16
N GLY A 499 7.13 -18.54 -20.28
CA GLY A 499 6.96 -17.77 -21.49
C GLY A 499 7.78 -18.28 -22.65
N ALA A 500 7.77 -17.51 -23.72
CA ALA A 500 8.51 -17.80 -24.94
C ALA A 500 9.26 -16.54 -25.44
N ARG A 501 10.44 -16.77 -26.02
CA ARG A 501 11.19 -15.77 -26.79
C ARG A 501 11.43 -16.33 -28.19
N TRP A 502 11.54 -15.47 -29.16
CA TRP A 502 11.90 -15.88 -30.52
C TRP A 502 13.33 -15.48 -30.84
N GLU A 503 14.20 -16.46 -31.08
CA GLU A 503 15.59 -16.26 -31.45
C GLU A 503 15.81 -16.87 -32.85
N ASN A 504 16.17 -16.04 -33.82
CA ASN A 504 16.39 -16.46 -35.23
C ASN A 504 15.17 -17.21 -35.81
N GLY A 505 13.94 -16.78 -35.49
CA GLY A 505 12.71 -17.40 -35.96
C GLY A 505 12.35 -18.75 -35.30
N GLN A 506 13.05 -19.12 -34.21
CA GLN A 506 12.78 -20.31 -33.44
C GLN A 506 12.31 -19.93 -32.02
N PRO A 507 11.29 -20.61 -31.47
CA PRO A 507 10.85 -20.37 -30.10
C PRO A 507 11.87 -20.91 -29.10
N VAL A 508 12.30 -20.09 -28.17
CA VAL A 508 13.05 -20.47 -26.98
C VAL A 508 12.07 -20.41 -25.79
N LEU A 509 11.70 -21.58 -25.31
CA LEU A 509 10.67 -21.73 -24.28
C LEU A 509 11.31 -21.70 -22.88
N ASP A 510 10.78 -20.90 -21.98
CA ASP A 510 11.18 -20.87 -20.58
C ASP A 510 10.39 -21.93 -19.81
N THR A 511 11.10 -22.93 -19.32
CA THR A 511 10.53 -24.10 -18.63
C THR A 511 10.38 -23.89 -17.13
N THR A 512 10.74 -22.74 -16.59
CA THR A 512 10.59 -22.40 -15.17
C THR A 512 9.14 -22.58 -14.75
N LEU A 513 8.91 -23.32 -13.67
CA LEU A 513 7.59 -23.42 -13.07
C LEU A 513 7.29 -22.09 -12.37
N ASP A 514 6.46 -21.29 -13.00
CA ASP A 514 6.03 -19.99 -12.52
C ASP A 514 4.54 -20.02 -12.20
N ASN A 515 4.22 -19.74 -10.94
CA ASN A 515 2.85 -19.79 -10.44
C ASN A 515 1.95 -18.73 -11.08
N SER A 516 2.50 -17.60 -11.53
CA SER A 516 1.72 -16.61 -12.26
C SER A 516 1.19 -17.15 -13.60
N SER A 517 1.94 -18.04 -14.26
CA SER A 517 1.49 -18.69 -15.49
C SER A 517 0.26 -19.59 -15.25
N ILE A 518 0.28 -20.35 -14.16
CA ILE A 518 -0.81 -21.25 -13.78
C ILE A 518 -2.05 -20.44 -13.38
N PHE A 519 -1.89 -19.55 -12.41
CA PHE A 519 -3.02 -18.80 -11.86
C PHE A 519 -3.49 -17.70 -12.80
N GLY A 520 -2.64 -17.12 -13.65
CA GLY A 520 -3.07 -16.22 -14.72
C GLY A 520 -3.97 -16.91 -15.73
N ALA A 521 -3.62 -18.12 -16.16
CA ALA A 521 -4.46 -18.91 -17.08
C ALA A 521 -5.84 -19.22 -16.48
N PHE A 522 -5.92 -19.44 -15.16
CA PHE A 522 -7.17 -19.64 -14.42
C PHE A 522 -7.96 -18.33 -14.24
N LEU A 523 -7.35 -17.31 -13.63
CA LEU A 523 -8.02 -16.08 -13.23
C LEU A 523 -8.63 -15.31 -14.41
N PHE A 524 -7.95 -15.36 -15.55
CA PHE A 524 -8.36 -14.64 -16.77
C PHE A 524 -9.05 -15.54 -17.79
N GLY A 525 -9.32 -16.80 -17.43
CA GLY A 525 -10.12 -17.71 -18.24
C GLY A 525 -9.48 -18.13 -19.57
N LEU A 526 -8.15 -18.01 -19.71
CA LEU A 526 -7.45 -18.48 -20.91
C LEU A 526 -7.63 -19.99 -21.10
N PHE A 527 -7.65 -20.74 -20.00
CA PHE A 527 -7.99 -22.16 -19.93
C PHE A 527 -9.10 -22.38 -18.91
N ALA A 528 -9.99 -23.33 -19.20
CA ALA A 528 -11.06 -23.69 -18.26
C ALA A 528 -10.46 -24.29 -16.98
N PRO A 529 -11.03 -24.00 -15.79
CA PRO A 529 -10.49 -24.46 -14.51
C PRO A 529 -10.32 -25.98 -14.39
N ASP A 530 -11.18 -26.74 -15.06
CA ASP A 530 -11.22 -28.20 -15.12
C ASP A 530 -10.51 -28.80 -16.35
N SER A 531 -9.83 -28.00 -17.17
CA SER A 531 -9.05 -28.48 -18.31
C SER A 531 -7.90 -29.39 -17.89
N ASP A 532 -7.47 -30.27 -18.81
CA ASP A 532 -6.30 -31.16 -18.57
C ASP A 532 -5.03 -30.35 -18.25
N GLU A 533 -4.82 -29.25 -18.97
CA GLU A 533 -3.69 -28.36 -18.77
C GLU A 533 -3.68 -27.74 -17.36
N MET A 534 -4.83 -27.26 -16.89
CA MET A 534 -4.95 -26.69 -15.54
C MET A 534 -4.75 -27.78 -14.46
N THR A 535 -5.45 -28.90 -14.61
CA THR A 535 -5.38 -30.01 -13.63
C THR A 535 -3.96 -30.53 -13.49
N ARG A 536 -3.24 -30.74 -14.60
CA ARG A 536 -1.83 -31.18 -14.60
C ARG A 536 -0.90 -30.12 -14.03
N SER A 537 -1.09 -28.86 -14.37
CA SER A 537 -0.27 -27.76 -13.84
C SER A 537 -0.39 -27.63 -12.33
N ILE A 538 -1.58 -27.73 -11.79
CA ILE A 538 -1.80 -27.72 -10.33
C ILE A 538 -1.16 -28.94 -9.65
N ALA A 539 -1.26 -30.11 -10.24
CA ALA A 539 -0.63 -31.33 -9.71
C ALA A 539 0.90 -31.20 -9.69
N THR A 540 1.50 -30.75 -10.80
CA THR A 540 2.94 -30.52 -10.93
C THR A 540 3.43 -29.48 -9.92
N MET A 541 2.70 -28.36 -9.78
CA MET A 541 3.01 -27.30 -8.81
C MET A 541 2.94 -27.82 -7.37
N THR A 542 1.90 -28.56 -7.03
CA THR A 542 1.68 -29.11 -5.68
C THR A 542 2.82 -30.06 -5.28
N GLU A 543 3.26 -30.90 -6.21
CA GLU A 543 4.40 -31.81 -6.01
C GLU A 543 5.73 -31.04 -5.89
N GLN A 544 5.99 -30.11 -6.83
CA GLN A 544 7.24 -29.34 -6.88
C GLN A 544 7.49 -28.52 -5.61
N PHE A 545 6.45 -27.88 -5.07
CA PHE A 545 6.56 -27.03 -3.87
C PHE A 545 6.12 -27.73 -2.58
N ALA A 546 5.81 -29.02 -2.62
CA ALA A 546 5.34 -29.83 -1.49
C ALA A 546 4.16 -29.17 -0.73
N VAL A 547 3.23 -28.60 -1.48
CA VAL A 547 2.09 -27.86 -0.93
C VAL A 547 1.12 -28.78 -0.21
N SER A 548 0.69 -28.40 0.98
CA SER A 548 -0.29 -29.13 1.79
C SER A 548 -1.13 -28.17 2.63
N ASN A 549 -2.19 -28.67 3.27
CA ASN A 549 -2.99 -27.85 4.18
C ASN A 549 -2.21 -27.38 5.43
N THR A 550 -1.11 -28.04 5.77
CA THR A 550 -0.22 -27.64 6.88
C THR A 550 0.93 -26.73 6.43
N GLN A 551 1.17 -26.65 5.12
CA GLN A 551 2.20 -25.82 4.51
C GLN A 551 1.67 -25.25 3.17
N PRO A 552 0.70 -24.33 3.23
CA PRO A 552 0.00 -23.87 2.03
C PRO A 552 0.68 -22.70 1.31
N GLY A 553 1.79 -22.19 1.86
CA GLY A 553 2.55 -21.06 1.30
C GLY A 553 3.20 -21.42 -0.04
N LEU A 554 3.18 -20.50 -1.00
CA LEU A 554 3.74 -20.66 -2.33
C LEU A 554 4.72 -19.53 -2.68
N PRO A 555 5.87 -19.83 -3.33
CA PRO A 555 6.73 -18.82 -3.93
C PRO A 555 6.14 -18.31 -5.25
N ARG A 556 6.77 -17.30 -5.85
CA ARG A 556 6.41 -16.83 -7.20
C ARG A 556 6.69 -17.90 -8.26
N TYR A 557 7.90 -18.43 -8.24
CA TYR A 557 8.38 -19.47 -9.17
C TYR A 557 9.50 -20.29 -8.52
N GLU A 558 9.89 -21.37 -9.17
CA GLU A 558 10.98 -22.22 -8.71
C GLU A 558 12.35 -21.51 -8.77
N ASN A 559 13.10 -21.58 -7.69
CA ASN A 559 14.38 -20.91 -7.50
C ASN A 559 14.28 -19.37 -7.55
N ASP A 560 13.18 -18.83 -7.03
CA ASP A 560 12.99 -17.39 -6.86
C ASP A 560 14.05 -16.81 -5.92
N ASP A 561 14.95 -16.00 -6.46
CA ASP A 561 16.07 -15.40 -5.72
C ASP A 561 15.75 -13.98 -5.19
N TYR A 562 14.58 -13.44 -5.54
CA TYR A 562 14.21 -12.09 -5.11
C TYR A 562 14.03 -12.02 -3.60
N ARG A 563 14.99 -11.40 -2.92
CA ARG A 563 15.04 -11.24 -1.46
C ARG A 563 14.93 -12.57 -0.71
N ARG A 564 15.27 -13.67 -1.35
CA ARG A 564 15.24 -15.00 -0.77
C ARG A 564 15.98 -15.02 0.57
N SER A 565 15.29 -15.51 1.60
CA SER A 565 15.80 -15.48 2.97
C SER A 565 17.00 -16.41 3.20
N ASP A 566 17.07 -17.52 2.47
CA ASP A 566 18.14 -18.51 2.58
C ASP A 566 18.26 -19.35 1.30
N ASP A 567 19.46 -19.79 0.96
CA ASP A 567 19.72 -20.60 -0.24
C ASP A 567 19.16 -22.04 -0.16
N SER A 568 18.76 -22.50 1.01
CA SER A 568 18.13 -23.82 1.21
C SER A 568 16.67 -23.89 0.79
N ILE A 569 16.01 -22.75 0.53
CA ILE A 569 14.62 -22.67 0.10
C ILE A 569 14.52 -22.28 -1.38
N THR A 570 13.45 -22.68 -2.05
CA THR A 570 13.22 -22.34 -3.45
C THR A 570 12.81 -20.88 -3.65
N GLY A 571 12.34 -20.20 -2.62
CA GLY A 571 11.90 -18.80 -2.58
C GLY A 571 11.08 -18.54 -1.34
N ASN A 572 10.84 -17.27 -1.03
CA ASN A 572 9.93 -16.89 0.05
C ASN A 572 8.49 -17.16 -0.34
N TYR A 573 7.58 -17.31 0.63
CA TYR A 573 6.15 -17.42 0.36
C TYR A 573 5.56 -16.04 0.05
N TRP A 574 4.70 -16.01 -0.99
CA TRP A 574 3.98 -14.81 -1.40
C TRP A 574 2.49 -14.97 -1.08
N PRO A 575 1.94 -14.14 -0.19
CA PRO A 575 0.51 -14.16 0.13
C PRO A 575 -0.38 -14.12 -1.11
N ILE A 576 -0.07 -13.26 -2.11
CA ILE A 576 -0.86 -13.15 -3.34
C ILE A 576 -0.93 -14.48 -4.11
N ILE A 577 0.19 -15.17 -4.26
CA ILE A 577 0.25 -16.45 -4.98
C ILE A 577 -0.51 -17.54 -4.21
N SER A 578 -0.31 -17.60 -2.90
CA SER A 578 -1.01 -18.56 -2.04
C SER A 578 -2.53 -18.33 -2.06
N LEU A 579 -2.98 -17.06 -2.06
CA LEU A 579 -4.40 -16.69 -2.16
C LEU A 579 -5.00 -17.01 -3.54
N TRP A 580 -4.26 -16.86 -4.63
CA TRP A 580 -4.70 -17.33 -5.94
C TRP A 580 -4.93 -18.84 -5.96
N HIS A 581 -4.07 -19.61 -5.28
CA HIS A 581 -4.31 -21.04 -5.10
C HIS A 581 -5.58 -21.32 -4.27
N ALA A 582 -5.85 -20.52 -3.24
CA ALA A 582 -7.10 -20.63 -2.48
C ALA A 582 -8.33 -20.37 -3.34
N GLN A 583 -8.28 -19.37 -4.23
CA GLN A 583 -9.35 -19.06 -5.17
C GLN A 583 -9.59 -20.22 -6.15
N TYR A 584 -8.52 -20.84 -6.67
CA TYR A 584 -8.63 -22.05 -7.47
C TYR A 584 -9.25 -23.23 -6.70
N LYS A 585 -8.86 -23.43 -5.44
CA LYS A 585 -9.45 -24.45 -4.56
C LYS A 585 -10.95 -24.22 -4.34
N LEU A 586 -11.36 -22.98 -4.12
CA LEU A 586 -12.79 -22.60 -3.98
C LEU A 586 -13.57 -22.88 -5.27
N GLU A 587 -12.99 -22.65 -6.45
CA GLU A 587 -13.60 -23.00 -7.74
C GLU A 587 -13.96 -24.47 -7.82
N HIS A 588 -13.13 -25.34 -7.22
CA HIS A 588 -13.33 -26.79 -7.20
C HIS A 588 -14.01 -27.32 -5.94
N GLY A 589 -14.54 -26.42 -5.08
CA GLY A 589 -15.26 -26.79 -3.86
C GLY A 589 -14.35 -27.26 -2.70
N ASP A 590 -13.02 -27.12 -2.81
CA ASP A 590 -12.07 -27.40 -1.73
C ASP A 590 -12.02 -26.25 -0.71
N VAL A 591 -13.08 -26.13 0.06
CA VAL A 591 -13.21 -25.08 1.09
C VAL A 591 -12.21 -25.30 2.23
N GLU A 592 -11.89 -26.55 2.57
CA GLU A 592 -10.91 -26.84 3.63
C GLU A 592 -9.51 -26.38 3.23
N GLY A 593 -9.07 -26.68 2.01
CA GLY A 593 -7.78 -26.23 1.50
C GLY A 593 -7.68 -24.70 1.35
N ALA A 594 -8.77 -24.05 0.93
CA ALA A 594 -8.82 -22.58 0.87
C ALA A 594 -8.76 -21.95 2.28
N THR A 595 -9.44 -22.55 3.26
CA THR A 595 -9.39 -22.12 4.67
C THR A 595 -7.97 -22.23 5.23
N ALA A 596 -7.25 -23.30 4.92
CA ALA A 596 -5.86 -23.46 5.34
C ALA A 596 -4.94 -22.32 4.83
N VAL A 597 -5.15 -21.87 3.59
CA VAL A 597 -4.42 -20.71 3.05
C VAL A 597 -4.82 -19.40 3.73
N LEU A 598 -6.12 -19.18 3.94
CA LEU A 598 -6.61 -17.98 4.62
C LEU A 598 -6.10 -17.88 6.06
N ASP A 599 -6.09 -19.01 6.80
CA ASP A 599 -5.52 -19.08 8.13
C ASP A 599 -4.02 -18.80 8.11
N PHE A 600 -3.29 -19.38 7.15
CA PHE A 600 -1.87 -19.12 6.96
C PHE A 600 -1.59 -17.62 6.77
N VAL A 601 -2.29 -16.94 5.87
CA VAL A 601 -2.10 -15.50 5.64
C VAL A 601 -2.47 -14.69 6.87
N LYS A 602 -3.58 -15.01 7.54
CA LYS A 602 -4.03 -14.32 8.75
C LYS A 602 -3.02 -14.47 9.89
N ASP A 603 -2.50 -15.67 10.12
CA ASP A 603 -1.60 -15.97 11.25
C ASP A 603 -0.21 -15.34 11.05
N HIS A 604 0.16 -14.97 9.81
CA HIS A 604 1.40 -14.28 9.48
C HIS A 604 1.24 -12.78 9.22
N ALA A 605 0.02 -12.25 9.31
CA ALA A 605 -0.21 -10.80 9.34
C ALA A 605 0.29 -10.21 10.67
N LEU A 606 0.68 -8.93 10.66
CA LEU A 606 0.97 -8.23 11.91
C LEU A 606 -0.28 -8.16 12.82
N THR A 607 -0.08 -7.89 14.10
CA THR A 607 -1.20 -7.77 15.08
C THR A 607 -2.24 -6.72 14.69
N THR A 608 -1.85 -5.73 13.90
CA THR A 608 -2.74 -4.70 13.33
C THR A 608 -3.40 -5.13 12.02
N GLY A 609 -3.15 -6.36 11.56
CA GLY A 609 -3.69 -6.88 10.32
C GLY A 609 -2.90 -6.49 9.05
N MET A 610 -1.68 -5.96 9.17
CA MET A 610 -0.83 -5.66 8.00
C MET A 610 -0.37 -6.95 7.34
N ILE A 611 -0.68 -7.14 6.06
CA ILE A 611 -0.22 -8.25 5.23
C ILE A 611 0.97 -7.76 4.40
N SER A 612 2.09 -8.49 4.50
CA SER A 612 3.33 -8.19 3.78
C SER A 612 3.31 -8.69 2.35
N GLU A 613 4.35 -8.32 1.60
CA GLU A 613 4.64 -8.88 0.27
C GLU A 613 5.05 -10.35 0.38
N GLN A 614 5.93 -10.67 1.32
CA GLN A 614 6.53 -11.99 1.47
C GLN A 614 6.55 -12.44 2.92
N ILE A 615 6.63 -13.75 3.10
CA ILE A 615 6.79 -14.42 4.40
C ILE A 615 8.00 -15.35 4.29
N ASN A 616 8.91 -15.28 5.26
CA ASN A 616 10.07 -16.15 5.32
C ASN A 616 9.64 -17.58 5.72
N PRO A 617 9.89 -18.61 4.89
CA PRO A 617 9.49 -19.98 5.19
C PRO A 617 10.17 -20.62 6.42
N LEU A 618 11.29 -20.06 6.88
CA LEU A 618 12.09 -20.66 7.95
C LEU A 618 11.66 -20.22 9.36
N ASP A 619 11.24 -18.97 9.51
CA ASP A 619 10.86 -18.38 10.81
C ASP A 619 9.46 -17.77 10.82
N ASN A 620 8.79 -17.77 9.66
CA ASN A 620 7.47 -17.20 9.44
C ASN A 620 7.40 -15.68 9.64
N GLU A 621 8.53 -14.98 9.62
CA GLU A 621 8.54 -13.52 9.72
C GLU A 621 8.06 -12.85 8.42
N ALA A 622 7.31 -11.77 8.58
CA ALA A 622 6.88 -10.92 7.48
C ALA A 622 8.06 -10.11 6.93
N ILE A 623 8.24 -10.15 5.60
CA ILE A 623 9.29 -9.42 4.89
C ILE A 623 8.66 -8.20 4.23
N ALA A 624 9.23 -7.01 4.50
CA ALA A 624 8.78 -5.75 3.91
C ALA A 624 8.81 -5.78 2.35
N PRO A 625 7.98 -4.99 1.66
CA PRO A 625 7.12 -3.98 2.26
C PRO A 625 5.87 -4.55 2.94
N ALA A 626 5.39 -3.84 3.96
CA ALA A 626 4.09 -4.08 4.59
C ALA A 626 3.51 -2.74 5.12
N PRO A 627 2.26 -2.42 4.76
CA PRO A 627 1.32 -3.26 4.00
C PRO A 627 1.70 -3.37 2.51
N LEU A 628 1.30 -4.46 1.86
CA LEU A 628 1.21 -4.53 0.40
C LEU A 628 -0.27 -4.49 0.00
N THR A 629 -0.66 -3.48 -0.76
CA THR A 629 -2.06 -3.26 -1.17
C THR A 629 -2.66 -4.47 -1.88
N TRP A 630 -1.91 -5.07 -2.78
CA TRP A 630 -2.34 -6.25 -3.53
C TRP A 630 -2.58 -7.48 -2.64
N SER A 631 -1.70 -7.72 -1.64
CA SER A 631 -1.91 -8.82 -0.68
C SER A 631 -3.23 -8.69 0.09
N HIS A 632 -3.56 -7.47 0.53
CA HIS A 632 -4.83 -7.19 1.18
C HIS A 632 -6.03 -7.39 0.25
N ALA A 633 -5.91 -6.94 -1.00
CA ALA A 633 -6.95 -7.10 -1.99
C ALA A 633 -7.27 -8.57 -2.29
N GLU A 634 -6.24 -9.40 -2.43
CA GLU A 634 -6.41 -10.83 -2.67
C GLU A 634 -7.01 -11.55 -1.45
N PHE A 635 -6.65 -11.14 -0.24
CA PHE A 635 -7.27 -11.69 0.97
C PHE A 635 -8.78 -11.40 1.00
N VAL A 636 -9.18 -10.16 0.74
CA VAL A 636 -10.60 -9.78 0.69
C VAL A 636 -11.31 -10.50 -0.46
N SER A 637 -10.72 -10.56 -1.66
CA SER A 637 -11.29 -11.24 -2.83
C SER A 637 -11.52 -12.73 -2.57
N THR A 638 -10.56 -13.40 -1.92
CA THR A 638 -10.68 -14.82 -1.56
C THR A 638 -11.83 -15.08 -0.57
N ILE A 639 -12.04 -14.17 0.39
CA ILE A 639 -13.17 -14.24 1.32
C ILE A 639 -14.50 -14.04 0.58
N LEU A 640 -14.56 -13.10 -0.36
CA LEU A 640 -15.75 -12.90 -1.18
C LEU A 640 -16.06 -14.13 -2.03
N ASP A 641 -15.04 -14.75 -2.63
CA ASP A 641 -15.22 -16.02 -3.35
C ASP A 641 -15.78 -17.13 -2.44
N MET A 642 -15.26 -17.23 -1.22
CA MET A 642 -15.77 -18.20 -0.24
C MET A 642 -17.24 -17.96 0.14
N ILE A 643 -17.68 -16.69 0.18
CA ILE A 643 -19.07 -16.33 0.50
C ILE A 643 -20.01 -16.64 -0.68
N GLU A 644 -19.60 -16.28 -1.89
CA GLU A 644 -20.43 -16.42 -3.10
C GLU A 644 -20.64 -17.87 -3.52
N ARG A 645 -19.76 -18.77 -3.11
CA ARG A 645 -19.80 -20.21 -3.45
C ARG A 645 -20.41 -21.09 -2.36
N LYS A 646 -20.90 -20.50 -1.28
CA LYS A 646 -21.70 -21.19 -0.25
C LYS A 646 -23.17 -21.26 -0.65
#